data_aa1c3935ca7066e1f536f9f0f006d6ec
#
_entry.id   aa1c3935ca7066e1f536f9f0f006d6ec
#
_cell.length_a   1.000
_cell.length_b   1.000
_cell.length_c   1.000
_cell.angle_alpha   90.00
_cell.angle_beta   90.00
_cell.angle_gamma   90.00
#
_symmetry.space_group_name_H-M   'P 1'
#
loop_
_entity.id
_entity.type
_entity.pdbx_description
1 polymer ?
#
loop_
_entity_poly.entity_id
_entity_poly.type
_entity_poly.pdbx_seq_one_letter_code
_entity_poly.pdbx_strand_id
1 'polypeptide(L)'
;MDQQSENSRREAICPSKKSKLDLATARARIEETKGPEYWRSLEELAGSEEFQEMLHREFPKGASEWLDSVSRRGFLKLMGASMALAGMTACTKQPLEPIVPYVRQPEEVIPGRPLFFATAFTLSGYASPVLVESHLYRPTKIEGNAQHPASLGGTDIFAQASILGLYDPDRSQTITYLGDVRTWGDFLSAIRGPLNVQKGLQGAGIRILTQTVSSPTLADQLRSVLRLYPQAKWHVYEPVNRDNVYEGARMAFGQPVETSYKLDAADVILSLDADFLSAGFPGQVPYARDFAKHRDPDSGNMSRLYVIESTMSATGAKADHRLPMRAWEIEQFARTLAGSGLGISSGGSTLLNAEQAKFAGAVAKELQNHRGSSVVMAGDHQPPAVHAIAHAINQQLGNAGKTVFYTDPVNANPVNHTESLKDLVSDMRAGKVDMLIIMGGNPAYDAPADCNFADVLKSSKVPLRIHLGLYQNETAELCHWHVNEAHYLEAWGDTRAYDGTVSIVQPLIAPLYNGKSAHELLSLLAGQAEATGYELVQGYWKKQHPGFDFDAFWRKSLHDGWIEGTAYQARQATLQNAATLPPQTPASQGIEINFRRDPSIYDGRFANNGWLQELPKPMTKMTWDNPVLISPAMAVAQRMDLKSEDVVELELNGRKVEAAVWIQAGHPDNSITAFLGYGRRRSGRAGTGAGFDMYQIRPSATPWFANGVNIRKTGGTYVLASTQGYQSIETPNGAERPLIQAATLDEYHREPNFAKEEEPPKELTLYPGFDYAKQPYAWGMAIDLNACVGCNNCIIACQSENNIAIVGKEQVNRGRHMHWLRVDTYYQGDRANPKAHFQPVPCMHCENAPCELVCPVGATVHSTEGLNDMVYNRCVGTRYCSNNCPYKVRRFNFLLFQDWDTPQYKMMRNPDVSVRSRGVMEKCTYCVQRISEHRIDSERENRKIEDGELQTACQQSCPANAIIFGNINDPNSQVSKLKAKQRNYGLLAELNTRPRTTYLAEIRNPNPELES
;
A
#
# COMPACT_ATOMS: atom_id res chain seq x y z
N MET A 1 -10.51 24.66 -49.07
CA MET A 1 -10.79 23.40 -49.83
C MET A 1 -11.24 22.40 -48.81
N ASP A 2 -12.57 22.23 -48.90
CA ASP A 2 -13.38 21.46 -47.97
C ASP A 2 -13.11 19.95 -47.98
N GLN A 3 -13.19 19.31 -46.86
CA GLN A 3 -13.80 18.01 -46.76
C GLN A 3 -14.46 17.90 -45.37
N GLN A 4 -15.75 18.11 -45.38
CA GLN A 4 -16.68 17.73 -44.32
C GLN A 4 -16.73 16.21 -44.19
N SER A 5 -16.55 15.70 -42.97
CA SER A 5 -16.85 14.31 -42.63
C SER A 5 -18.28 14.24 -42.12
N GLU A 6 -19.13 13.64 -42.86
CA GLU A 6 -20.49 13.25 -42.49
C GLU A 6 -20.50 12.20 -41.38
N ASN A 7 -21.04 12.62 -40.27
CA ASN A 7 -21.35 11.75 -39.11
C ASN A 7 -22.71 11.07 -39.37
N SER A 8 -22.74 9.89 -40.01
CA SER A 8 -23.95 9.10 -40.10
C SER A 8 -24.15 8.28 -38.81
N ARG A 9 -25.03 8.74 -37.94
CA ARG A 9 -25.64 7.92 -36.89
C ARG A 9 -26.38 6.74 -37.57
N ARG A 10 -25.79 5.56 -37.48
CA ARG A 10 -26.55 4.33 -37.78
C ARG A 10 -27.40 3.98 -36.56
N GLU A 11 -28.70 4.27 -36.64
CA GLU A 11 -29.71 3.70 -35.75
C GLU A 11 -29.69 2.18 -35.88
N ALA A 12 -29.58 1.50 -34.74
CA ALA A 12 -29.73 0.06 -34.66
C ALA A 12 -31.18 -0.30 -34.99
N ILE A 13 -31.44 -0.79 -36.21
CA ILE A 13 -32.74 -1.25 -36.61
C ILE A 13 -32.98 -2.59 -35.92
N CYS A 14 -33.99 -2.62 -35.08
CA CYS A 14 -34.51 -3.84 -34.47
C CYS A 14 -34.98 -4.83 -35.56
N PRO A 15 -34.62 -6.12 -35.52
CA PRO A 15 -34.95 -7.10 -36.58
C PRO A 15 -36.47 -7.36 -36.84
N SER A 16 -37.35 -6.74 -36.06
CA SER A 16 -38.80 -6.92 -36.15
C SER A 16 -39.50 -6.06 -37.20
N LYS A 17 -38.79 -5.25 -38.00
CA LYS A 17 -39.38 -4.50 -39.12
C LYS A 17 -39.14 -5.18 -40.47
N LYS A 18 -39.97 -6.20 -40.76
CA LYS A 18 -40.60 -6.58 -42.02
C LYS A 18 -39.73 -6.59 -43.30
N SER A 19 -38.98 -7.65 -43.52
CA SER A 19 -38.98 -8.16 -44.89
C SER A 19 -40.27 -8.96 -45.13
N LYS A 20 -40.93 -8.78 -46.27
CA LYS A 20 -42.03 -9.61 -46.64
C LYS A 20 -41.47 -10.97 -47.08
N LEU A 21 -41.59 -11.96 -46.21
CA LEU A 21 -41.22 -13.33 -46.50
C LEU A 21 -41.93 -13.75 -47.81
N ASP A 22 -41.16 -14.09 -48.82
CA ASP A 22 -41.76 -14.64 -50.04
C ASP A 22 -42.11 -16.12 -49.81
N LEU A 23 -43.36 -16.35 -49.41
CA LEU A 23 -43.89 -17.66 -49.15
C LEU A 23 -43.93 -18.57 -50.43
N ALA A 24 -43.86 -18.00 -51.63
CA ALA A 24 -43.78 -18.77 -52.88
C ALA A 24 -42.36 -19.37 -53.01
N THR A 25 -41.29 -18.61 -52.72
CA THR A 25 -39.93 -19.12 -52.79
C THR A 25 -39.69 -20.16 -51.71
N ALA A 26 -40.25 -19.95 -50.49
CA ALA A 26 -40.12 -20.94 -49.40
C ALA A 26 -40.87 -22.28 -49.80
N ARG A 27 -42.05 -22.23 -50.44
CA ARG A 27 -42.71 -23.42 -50.88
C ARG A 27 -42.01 -24.16 -52.04
N ALA A 28 -41.46 -23.42 -52.98
CA ALA A 28 -40.67 -24.02 -54.06
C ALA A 28 -39.45 -24.78 -53.57
N ARG A 29 -38.79 -24.22 -52.55
CA ARG A 29 -37.60 -24.88 -51.90
C ARG A 29 -37.98 -26.13 -51.10
N ILE A 30 -39.13 -26.15 -50.45
CA ILE A 30 -39.63 -27.34 -49.76
C ILE A 30 -39.95 -28.46 -50.75
N GLU A 31 -40.46 -28.14 -51.95
CA GLU A 31 -40.80 -29.10 -53.02
C GLU A 31 -39.52 -29.66 -53.71
N GLU A 32 -38.40 -28.92 -53.71
CA GLU A 32 -37.14 -29.35 -54.31
C GLU A 32 -36.29 -30.21 -53.37
N THR A 33 -36.49 -30.14 -52.06
CA THR A 33 -35.69 -30.86 -51.08
C THR A 33 -36.11 -32.32 -50.93
N LYS A 34 -35.16 -33.25 -51.19
CA LYS A 34 -35.31 -34.67 -50.95
C LYS A 34 -34.58 -35.12 -49.71
N GLY A 35 -35.31 -35.38 -48.62
CA GLY A 35 -34.74 -35.87 -47.37
C GLY A 35 -35.03 -34.95 -46.16
N PRO A 36 -34.71 -35.36 -44.96
CA PRO A 36 -34.92 -34.54 -43.74
C PRO A 36 -33.87 -33.43 -43.67
N GLU A 37 -34.24 -32.24 -44.11
CA GLU A 37 -33.50 -31.02 -43.88
C GLU A 37 -34.18 -30.23 -42.76
N TYR A 38 -33.40 -29.62 -41.88
CA TYR A 38 -33.87 -28.84 -40.73
C TYR A 38 -33.47 -27.38 -40.89
N TRP A 39 -34.45 -26.46 -40.86
CA TRP A 39 -34.24 -25.00 -40.87
C TRP A 39 -34.64 -24.42 -39.52
N ARG A 40 -33.87 -23.45 -39.07
CA ARG A 40 -34.10 -22.79 -37.79
C ARG A 40 -35.14 -21.69 -37.86
N SER A 41 -35.36 -21.15 -39.08
CA SER A 41 -36.38 -20.13 -39.34
C SER A 41 -36.89 -20.18 -40.79
N LEU A 42 -38.00 -19.47 -41.07
CA LEU A 42 -38.53 -19.33 -42.41
C LEU A 42 -37.63 -18.47 -43.32
N GLU A 43 -36.88 -17.54 -42.73
CA GLU A 43 -35.90 -16.70 -43.43
C GLU A 43 -34.69 -17.55 -43.91
N GLU A 44 -34.28 -18.54 -43.13
CA GLU A 44 -33.25 -19.51 -43.51
C GLU A 44 -33.72 -20.37 -44.66
N LEU A 45 -34.94 -20.88 -44.58
CA LEU A 45 -35.55 -21.66 -45.67
C LEU A 45 -35.70 -20.83 -46.96
N ALA A 46 -36.13 -19.57 -46.84
CA ALA A 46 -36.25 -18.68 -47.99
C ALA A 46 -34.91 -18.19 -48.53
N GLY A 47 -33.86 -18.33 -47.75
CA GLY A 47 -32.51 -17.87 -48.12
C GLY A 47 -32.44 -16.36 -48.27
N SER A 48 -33.14 -15.62 -47.39
CA SER A 48 -33.22 -14.16 -47.49
C SER A 48 -31.83 -13.48 -47.30
N GLU A 49 -31.64 -12.35 -47.97
CA GLU A 49 -30.41 -11.58 -47.87
C GLU A 49 -30.10 -11.16 -46.44
N GLU A 50 -31.13 -10.77 -45.67
CA GLU A 50 -30.99 -10.40 -44.26
C GLU A 50 -30.54 -11.57 -43.39
N PHE A 51 -30.97 -12.78 -43.65
CA PHE A 51 -30.53 -14.00 -42.98
C PHE A 51 -29.06 -14.28 -43.31
N GLN A 52 -28.64 -14.11 -44.53
CA GLN A 52 -27.27 -14.27 -44.97
C GLN A 52 -26.34 -13.20 -44.32
N GLU A 53 -26.81 -11.96 -44.26
CA GLU A 53 -26.08 -10.88 -43.55
C GLU A 53 -25.95 -11.14 -42.06
N MET A 54 -26.99 -11.66 -41.40
CA MET A 54 -26.96 -12.05 -40.00
C MET A 54 -25.94 -13.19 -39.77
N LEU A 55 -25.95 -14.18 -40.63
CA LEU A 55 -25.00 -15.31 -40.58
C LEU A 55 -23.54 -14.84 -40.69
N HIS A 56 -23.25 -13.88 -41.57
CA HIS A 56 -21.94 -13.32 -41.75
C HIS A 56 -21.47 -12.39 -40.59
N ARG A 57 -22.44 -11.86 -39.82
CA ARG A 57 -22.12 -11.09 -38.58
C ARG A 57 -21.86 -11.99 -37.39
N GLU A 58 -22.54 -13.12 -37.29
CA GLU A 58 -22.39 -14.05 -36.15
C GLU A 58 -21.23 -15.05 -36.33
N PHE A 59 -20.91 -15.40 -37.57
CA PHE A 59 -19.83 -16.35 -37.86
C PHE A 59 -18.75 -15.74 -38.75
N PRO A 60 -17.45 -15.98 -38.46
CA PRO A 60 -16.34 -15.46 -39.26
C PRO A 60 -16.48 -15.89 -40.72
N LYS A 61 -16.02 -15.04 -41.67
CA LYS A 61 -15.89 -15.42 -43.07
C LYS A 61 -15.09 -16.72 -43.18
N GLY A 62 -15.63 -17.72 -43.81
CA GLY A 62 -15.10 -19.08 -43.95
C GLY A 62 -15.84 -20.15 -43.16
N ALA A 63 -16.67 -19.79 -42.18
CA ALA A 63 -17.56 -20.74 -41.48
C ALA A 63 -18.71 -21.23 -42.37
N SER A 64 -19.09 -20.47 -43.41
CA SER A 64 -20.12 -20.78 -44.39
C SER A 64 -19.62 -21.52 -45.66
N GLU A 65 -18.31 -21.70 -45.83
CA GLU A 65 -17.75 -22.43 -47.01
C GLU A 65 -17.93 -23.94 -46.92
N TRP A 66 -18.56 -24.43 -45.87
CA TRP A 66 -18.86 -25.84 -45.68
C TRP A 66 -20.20 -26.30 -46.30
N LEU A 67 -20.77 -25.51 -47.16
CA LEU A 67 -22.04 -25.83 -47.84
C LEU A 67 -21.87 -26.60 -49.12
N ASP A 68 -20.62 -26.96 -49.49
CA ASP A 68 -20.40 -27.88 -50.59
C ASP A 68 -20.64 -29.34 -50.16
N SER A 69 -21.30 -30.11 -50.96
CA SER A 69 -21.73 -31.48 -50.72
C SER A 69 -20.54 -32.48 -50.64
N VAL A 70 -19.78 -32.34 -49.57
CA VAL A 70 -18.72 -33.30 -49.24
C VAL A 70 -19.38 -34.59 -48.78
N SER A 71 -19.24 -35.68 -49.56
CA SER A 71 -19.76 -36.96 -49.15
C SER A 71 -19.22 -37.34 -47.76
N ARG A 72 -20.04 -38.03 -46.95
CA ARG A 72 -19.65 -38.52 -45.60
C ARG A 72 -18.29 -39.21 -45.58
N ARG A 73 -17.88 -39.84 -46.66
CA ARG A 73 -16.61 -40.48 -46.85
C ARG A 73 -15.46 -39.51 -47.09
N GLY A 74 -15.74 -38.38 -47.77
CA GLY A 74 -14.79 -37.29 -47.98
C GLY A 74 -14.57 -36.51 -46.66
N PHE A 75 -15.64 -36.25 -45.91
CA PHE A 75 -15.59 -35.62 -44.59
C PHE A 75 -14.75 -36.44 -43.59
N LEU A 76 -14.99 -37.76 -43.51
CA LEU A 76 -14.22 -38.64 -42.63
C LEU A 76 -12.72 -38.74 -43.03
N LYS A 77 -12.42 -38.69 -44.33
CA LYS A 77 -11.02 -38.60 -44.79
C LYS A 77 -10.38 -37.27 -44.47
N LEU A 78 -11.09 -36.16 -44.62
CA LEU A 78 -10.61 -34.81 -44.29
C LEU A 78 -10.43 -34.65 -42.78
N MET A 79 -11.37 -35.15 -41.98
CA MET A 79 -11.30 -35.15 -40.52
C MET A 79 -10.16 -36.06 -40.01
N GLY A 80 -9.97 -37.22 -40.63
CA GLY A 80 -8.83 -38.09 -40.30
C GLY A 80 -7.48 -37.45 -40.67
N ALA A 81 -7.39 -36.78 -41.81
CA ALA A 81 -6.22 -36.04 -42.21
C ALA A 81 -6.00 -34.79 -41.32
N SER A 82 -7.05 -34.10 -40.96
CA SER A 82 -6.98 -32.94 -40.06
C SER A 82 -6.61 -33.34 -38.64
N MET A 83 -7.13 -34.47 -38.13
CA MET A 83 -6.73 -34.98 -36.81
C MET A 83 -5.29 -35.51 -36.83
N ALA A 84 -4.86 -36.12 -37.93
CA ALA A 84 -3.44 -36.53 -38.07
C ALA A 84 -2.50 -35.32 -38.16
N LEU A 85 -2.88 -34.25 -38.91
CA LEU A 85 -2.15 -32.99 -38.95
C LEU A 85 -2.17 -32.26 -37.59
N ALA A 86 -3.32 -32.20 -36.94
CA ALA A 86 -3.46 -31.60 -35.62
C ALA A 86 -2.70 -32.39 -34.57
N GLY A 87 -2.68 -33.70 -34.62
CA GLY A 87 -1.88 -34.57 -33.77
C GLY A 87 -0.36 -34.37 -33.98
N MET A 88 0.07 -34.23 -35.24
CA MET A 88 1.49 -33.97 -35.55
C MET A 88 1.91 -32.54 -35.13
N THR A 89 1.05 -31.55 -35.21
CA THR A 89 1.34 -30.19 -34.80
C THR A 89 1.20 -29.99 -33.28
N ALA A 90 0.28 -30.72 -32.62
CA ALA A 90 0.11 -30.65 -31.16
C ALA A 90 1.30 -31.29 -30.44
N CYS A 91 1.94 -32.33 -31.01
CA CYS A 91 3.12 -32.96 -30.42
C CYS A 91 4.43 -32.18 -30.67
N THR A 92 4.43 -31.17 -31.55
CA THR A 92 5.65 -30.43 -31.92
C THR A 92 5.65 -28.97 -31.56
N LYS A 93 4.61 -28.48 -30.88
CA LYS A 93 4.61 -27.11 -30.39
C LYS A 93 5.55 -27.03 -29.18
N GLN A 94 6.81 -26.77 -29.47
CA GLN A 94 7.77 -26.46 -28.41
C GLN A 94 7.24 -25.26 -27.59
N PRO A 95 7.36 -25.30 -26.27
CA PRO A 95 7.06 -24.13 -25.47
C PRO A 95 7.85 -22.93 -25.98
N LEU A 96 7.27 -21.77 -26.02
CA LEU A 96 7.91 -20.51 -26.45
C LEU A 96 9.16 -20.20 -25.59
N GLU A 97 9.24 -20.78 -24.42
CA GLU A 97 10.37 -20.65 -23.50
C GLU A 97 11.15 -21.98 -23.48
N PRO A 98 12.48 -21.96 -23.67
CA PRO A 98 13.27 -23.15 -23.55
C PRO A 98 13.26 -23.70 -22.13
N ILE A 99 12.92 -24.96 -21.96
CA ILE A 99 13.06 -25.65 -20.68
C ILE A 99 14.52 -26.12 -20.60
N VAL A 100 15.30 -25.42 -19.75
CA VAL A 100 16.70 -25.76 -19.51
C VAL A 100 16.77 -26.62 -18.25
N PRO A 101 17.18 -27.88 -18.31
CA PRO A 101 17.35 -28.69 -17.11
C PRO A 101 18.55 -28.18 -16.29
N TYR A 102 18.54 -28.43 -14.98
CA TYR A 102 19.74 -28.23 -14.17
C TYR A 102 20.87 -29.11 -14.62
N VAL A 103 22.06 -28.54 -14.80
CA VAL A 103 23.29 -29.32 -15.02
C VAL A 103 23.63 -30.06 -13.72
N ARG A 104 23.40 -29.41 -12.58
CA ARG A 104 23.48 -29.99 -11.26
C ARG A 104 22.32 -29.46 -10.44
N GLN A 105 21.49 -30.34 -9.91
CA GLN A 105 20.38 -29.92 -9.05
C GLN A 105 20.95 -29.28 -7.75
N PRO A 106 20.50 -28.08 -7.36
CA PRO A 106 20.88 -27.52 -6.08
C PRO A 106 20.37 -28.41 -4.93
N GLU A 107 21.20 -28.61 -3.91
CA GLU A 107 20.94 -29.58 -2.85
C GLU A 107 19.70 -29.22 -2.00
N GLU A 108 19.43 -27.92 -1.83
CA GLU A 108 18.35 -27.43 -0.96
C GLU A 108 17.04 -27.11 -1.71
N VAL A 109 17.02 -27.21 -3.03
CA VAL A 109 15.83 -26.90 -3.82
C VAL A 109 15.01 -28.15 -4.09
N ILE A 110 13.83 -28.20 -3.50
CA ILE A 110 12.81 -29.21 -3.79
C ILE A 110 11.77 -28.54 -4.71
N PRO A 111 11.55 -29.02 -5.94
CA PRO A 111 10.53 -28.45 -6.82
C PRO A 111 9.15 -28.43 -6.14
N GLY A 112 8.46 -27.28 -6.19
CA GLY A 112 7.17 -27.07 -5.53
C GLY A 112 7.26 -26.66 -4.05
N ARG A 113 8.47 -26.54 -3.47
CA ARG A 113 8.66 -25.96 -2.14
C ARG A 113 9.40 -24.62 -2.23
N PRO A 114 8.83 -23.54 -1.73
CA PRO A 114 9.53 -22.26 -1.68
C PRO A 114 10.64 -22.27 -0.62
N LEU A 115 11.66 -21.47 -0.82
CA LEU A 115 12.67 -21.12 0.18
C LEU A 115 12.39 -19.70 0.68
N PHE A 116 12.70 -19.44 1.95
CA PHE A 116 12.54 -18.14 2.57
C PHE A 116 13.90 -17.56 2.93
N PHE A 117 14.15 -16.31 2.54
CA PHE A 117 15.38 -15.61 2.83
C PHE A 117 15.10 -14.34 3.62
N ALA A 118 15.80 -14.17 4.74
CA ALA A 118 15.68 -12.98 5.56
C ALA A 118 16.46 -11.81 4.93
N THR A 119 15.81 -10.65 4.85
CA THR A 119 16.41 -9.40 4.36
C THR A 119 15.65 -8.21 4.94
N ALA A 120 15.90 -6.98 4.46
CA ALA A 120 15.15 -5.83 4.91
C ALA A 120 14.86 -4.85 3.77
N PHE A 121 13.63 -4.35 3.73
CA PHE A 121 13.22 -3.22 2.90
C PHE A 121 13.43 -1.93 3.68
N THR A 122 13.93 -0.87 3.04
CA THR A 122 14.18 0.42 3.69
C THR A 122 13.26 1.50 3.13
N LEU A 123 12.55 2.20 4.01
CA LEU A 123 11.74 3.37 3.67
C LEU A 123 12.13 4.55 4.56
N SER A 124 12.53 5.66 3.93
CA SER A 124 12.94 6.90 4.63
C SER A 124 13.91 6.67 5.80
N GLY A 125 14.88 5.78 5.57
CA GLY A 125 15.91 5.44 6.54
C GLY A 125 15.49 4.43 7.61
N TYR A 126 14.28 3.85 7.56
CA TYR A 126 13.86 2.83 8.52
C TYR A 126 13.68 1.47 7.86
N ALA A 127 14.29 0.46 8.46
CA ALA A 127 14.15 -0.91 7.99
C ALA A 127 12.78 -1.50 8.34
N SER A 128 12.19 -2.16 7.35
CA SER A 128 11.11 -3.13 7.51
C SER A 128 11.71 -4.51 7.27
N PRO A 129 11.94 -5.31 8.32
CA PRO A 129 12.57 -6.63 8.20
C PRO A 129 11.58 -7.62 7.60
N VAL A 130 12.03 -8.34 6.58
CA VAL A 130 11.17 -9.23 5.79
C VAL A 130 11.80 -10.60 5.58
N LEU A 131 10.94 -11.58 5.36
CA LEU A 131 11.27 -12.86 4.75
C LEU A 131 10.76 -12.83 3.31
N VAL A 132 11.60 -13.20 2.38
CA VAL A 132 11.25 -13.22 0.96
C VAL A 132 11.10 -14.65 0.51
N GLU A 133 9.89 -15.00 0.07
CA GLU A 133 9.58 -16.28 -0.52
C GLU A 133 10.16 -16.37 -1.93
N SER A 134 10.86 -17.45 -2.20
CA SER A 134 11.57 -17.70 -3.45
C SER A 134 11.19 -19.06 -4.04
N HIS A 135 10.60 -19.05 -5.22
CA HIS A 135 10.30 -20.26 -5.99
C HIS A 135 11.37 -20.47 -7.06
N LEU A 136 12.18 -21.54 -6.94
CA LEU A 136 13.26 -21.84 -7.89
C LEU A 136 14.17 -20.60 -8.10
N TYR A 137 14.61 -19.98 -6.99
CA TYR A 137 15.43 -18.77 -6.94
C TYR A 137 14.79 -17.51 -7.50
N ARG A 138 13.46 -17.49 -7.71
CA ARG A 138 12.72 -16.29 -8.10
C ARG A 138 12.00 -15.73 -6.88
N PRO A 139 12.32 -14.52 -6.41
CA PRO A 139 11.54 -13.85 -5.38
C PRO A 139 10.10 -13.66 -5.86
N THR A 140 9.11 -14.12 -5.10
CA THR A 140 7.70 -14.10 -5.51
C THR A 140 6.79 -13.41 -4.51
N LYS A 141 7.18 -13.40 -3.22
CA LYS A 141 6.34 -12.84 -2.15
C LYS A 141 7.19 -12.25 -1.04
N ILE A 142 6.69 -11.18 -0.43
CA ILE A 142 7.27 -10.57 0.76
C ILE A 142 6.42 -10.94 1.97
N GLU A 143 7.06 -11.40 3.04
CA GLU A 143 6.46 -11.67 4.33
C GLU A 143 7.21 -10.96 5.45
N GLY A 144 6.60 -10.83 6.63
CA GLY A 144 7.28 -10.25 7.79
C GLY A 144 8.19 -11.26 8.49
N ASN A 145 9.32 -10.80 9.01
CA ASN A 145 10.19 -11.63 9.82
C ASN A 145 9.66 -11.70 11.27
N ALA A 146 9.09 -12.84 11.64
CA ALA A 146 8.45 -13.03 12.95
C ALA A 146 9.42 -12.93 14.14
N GLN A 147 10.71 -13.20 13.91
CA GLN A 147 11.73 -13.17 14.96
C GLN A 147 12.31 -11.76 15.17
N HIS A 148 12.08 -10.85 14.22
CA HIS A 148 12.64 -9.50 14.30
C HIS A 148 11.70 -8.57 15.09
N PRO A 149 12.20 -7.80 16.10
CA PRO A 149 11.38 -6.97 16.98
C PRO A 149 10.59 -5.86 16.26
N ALA A 150 11.06 -5.38 15.12
CA ALA A 150 10.38 -4.35 14.35
C ALA A 150 9.34 -4.87 13.36
N SER A 151 9.25 -6.18 13.14
CA SER A 151 8.29 -6.81 12.22
C SER A 151 7.25 -7.64 12.95
N LEU A 152 7.65 -8.46 13.92
CA LEU A 152 6.77 -9.38 14.64
C LEU A 152 5.91 -10.25 13.69
N GLY A 153 6.41 -10.53 12.49
CA GLY A 153 5.71 -11.26 11.43
C GLY A 153 4.79 -10.41 10.54
N GLY A 154 4.48 -9.17 10.92
CA GLY A 154 3.69 -8.25 10.11
C GLY A 154 4.54 -7.45 9.11
N THR A 155 3.87 -6.79 8.19
CA THR A 155 4.48 -5.90 7.20
C THR A 155 3.63 -4.65 6.98
N ASP A 156 4.11 -3.75 6.13
CA ASP A 156 3.33 -2.65 5.59
C ASP A 156 3.08 -2.80 4.08
N ILE A 157 2.28 -1.92 3.51
CA ILE A 157 1.91 -1.95 2.09
C ILE A 157 3.11 -1.74 1.16
N PHE A 158 4.11 -0.95 1.59
CA PHE A 158 5.27 -0.63 0.77
C PHE A 158 6.23 -1.81 0.70
N ALA A 159 6.48 -2.47 1.82
CA ALA A 159 7.27 -3.69 1.87
C ALA A 159 6.59 -4.80 1.04
N GLN A 160 5.28 -5.03 1.21
CA GLN A 160 4.54 -6.03 0.42
C GLN A 160 4.58 -5.75 -1.08
N ALA A 161 4.44 -4.50 -1.48
CA ALA A 161 4.42 -4.11 -2.89
C ALA A 161 5.82 -4.02 -3.53
N SER A 162 6.90 -4.10 -2.75
CA SER A 162 8.27 -3.94 -3.24
C SER A 162 8.69 -5.02 -4.25
N ILE A 163 8.07 -6.20 -4.18
CA ILE A 163 8.33 -7.29 -5.14
C ILE A 163 7.96 -6.89 -6.58
N LEU A 164 6.89 -6.12 -6.78
CA LEU A 164 6.54 -5.60 -8.10
C LEU A 164 7.62 -4.66 -8.62
N GLY A 165 8.26 -3.88 -7.72
CA GLY A 165 9.38 -3.00 -8.07
C GLY A 165 10.60 -3.74 -8.58
N LEU A 166 10.87 -4.96 -8.10
CA LEU A 166 11.97 -5.79 -8.62
C LEU A 166 11.78 -6.13 -10.10
N TYR A 167 10.56 -6.50 -10.46
CA TYR A 167 10.20 -6.97 -11.80
C TYR A 167 9.60 -5.88 -12.70
N ASP A 168 9.64 -4.62 -12.27
CA ASP A 168 9.13 -3.51 -13.07
C ASP A 168 9.95 -3.35 -14.35
N PRO A 169 9.34 -3.51 -15.54
CA PRO A 169 10.05 -3.37 -16.82
C PRO A 169 10.49 -1.94 -17.12
N ASP A 170 9.93 -0.95 -16.40
CA ASP A 170 10.26 0.47 -16.56
C ASP A 170 11.48 0.89 -15.73
N ARG A 171 12.08 -0.03 -14.97
CA ARG A 171 13.38 0.19 -14.31
C ARG A 171 14.48 0.53 -15.31
N SER A 172 15.43 1.34 -14.87
CA SER A 172 16.66 1.59 -15.64
C SER A 172 17.43 0.31 -15.87
N GLN A 173 17.65 -0.06 -17.14
CA GLN A 173 18.29 -1.31 -17.51
C GLN A 173 19.77 -1.16 -17.86
N THR A 174 20.24 0.08 -18.09
CA THR A 174 21.61 0.35 -18.54
C THR A 174 22.12 1.66 -17.95
N ILE A 175 23.43 1.77 -17.87
CA ILE A 175 24.11 3.03 -17.60
C ILE A 175 24.00 3.92 -18.84
N THR A 176 23.71 5.21 -18.63
CA THR A 176 23.63 6.16 -19.74
C THR A 176 24.46 7.43 -19.48
N TYR A 177 25.01 7.97 -20.56
CA TYR A 177 25.64 9.29 -20.61
C TYR A 177 24.87 10.18 -21.58
N LEU A 178 24.21 11.22 -21.07
CA LEU A 178 23.34 12.12 -21.85
C LEU A 178 22.29 11.37 -22.69
N GLY A 179 21.79 10.25 -22.20
CA GLY A 179 20.82 9.38 -22.86
C GLY A 179 21.44 8.24 -23.68
N ASP A 180 22.72 8.31 -24.06
CA ASP A 180 23.42 7.25 -24.79
C ASP A 180 23.82 6.09 -23.85
N VAL A 181 23.58 4.86 -24.26
CA VAL A 181 24.00 3.67 -23.53
C VAL A 181 25.52 3.60 -23.40
N ARG A 182 26.00 3.37 -22.20
CA ARG A 182 27.43 3.26 -21.85
C ARG A 182 27.65 2.06 -20.94
N THR A 183 28.89 1.66 -20.80
CA THR A 183 29.34 0.59 -19.91
C THR A 183 29.80 1.17 -18.55
N TRP A 184 29.90 0.32 -17.54
CA TRP A 184 30.54 0.66 -16.27
C TRP A 184 32.00 1.08 -16.48
N GLY A 185 32.72 0.41 -17.37
CA GLY A 185 34.08 0.78 -17.72
C GLY A 185 34.23 2.18 -18.31
N ASP A 186 33.28 2.61 -19.16
CA ASP A 186 33.21 3.98 -19.69
C ASP A 186 33.01 4.98 -18.56
N PHE A 187 32.09 4.69 -17.64
CA PHE A 187 31.86 5.53 -16.45
C PHE A 187 33.12 5.65 -15.57
N LEU A 188 33.78 4.53 -15.26
CA LEU A 188 35.03 4.50 -14.48
C LEU A 188 36.11 5.35 -15.14
N SER A 189 36.23 5.27 -16.46
CA SER A 189 37.19 6.05 -17.24
C SER A 189 36.89 7.54 -17.20
N ALA A 190 35.62 7.90 -17.35
CA ALA A 190 35.16 9.28 -17.35
C ALA A 190 35.32 9.97 -15.98
N ILE A 191 35.12 9.27 -14.87
CA ILE A 191 35.17 9.88 -13.53
C ILE A 191 36.60 10.01 -12.99
N ARG A 192 37.55 9.22 -13.49
CA ARG A 192 38.95 9.16 -12.99
C ARG A 192 39.64 10.52 -13.06
N GLY A 193 39.53 11.23 -14.20
CA GLY A 193 40.11 12.55 -14.38
C GLY A 193 39.59 13.58 -13.38
N PRO A 194 38.29 13.80 -13.34
CA PRO A 194 37.65 14.69 -12.35
C PRO A 194 38.01 14.36 -10.90
N LEU A 195 38.03 13.07 -10.50
CA LEU A 195 38.43 12.66 -9.14
C LEU A 195 39.87 13.03 -8.83
N ASN A 196 40.81 12.87 -9.79
CA ASN A 196 42.20 13.25 -9.59
C ASN A 196 42.35 14.78 -9.40
N VAL A 197 41.59 15.60 -10.12
CA VAL A 197 41.54 17.04 -9.91
C VAL A 197 41.02 17.34 -8.50
N GLN A 198 39.91 16.73 -8.08
CA GLN A 198 39.33 16.94 -6.78
C GLN A 198 40.24 16.48 -5.63
N LYS A 199 41.08 15.46 -5.83
CA LYS A 199 42.10 15.11 -4.86
C LYS A 199 43.05 16.27 -4.55
N GLY A 200 43.52 16.97 -5.58
CA GLY A 200 44.35 18.17 -5.47
C GLY A 200 43.65 19.32 -4.73
N LEU A 201 42.33 19.42 -4.91
CA LEU A 201 41.44 20.42 -4.30
C LEU A 201 40.86 19.97 -2.95
N GLN A 202 41.29 18.86 -2.39
CA GLN A 202 40.74 18.28 -1.16
C GLN A 202 39.22 18.07 -1.20
N GLY A 203 38.62 17.92 -2.40
CA GLY A 203 37.20 17.71 -2.61
C GLY A 203 36.35 18.99 -2.56
N ALA A 204 36.92 20.17 -2.66
CA ALA A 204 36.17 21.44 -2.54
C ALA A 204 35.00 21.55 -3.53
N GLY A 205 35.14 20.95 -4.72
CA GLY A 205 34.06 20.91 -5.74
C GLY A 205 33.11 19.73 -5.63
N ILE A 206 33.27 18.79 -4.67
CA ILE A 206 32.43 17.60 -4.54
C ILE A 206 31.22 17.89 -3.66
N ARG A 207 30.02 17.55 -4.15
CA ARG A 207 28.78 17.49 -3.37
C ARG A 207 28.13 16.12 -3.56
N ILE A 208 27.78 15.49 -2.45
CA ILE A 208 27.08 14.21 -2.40
C ILE A 208 25.70 14.48 -1.81
N LEU A 209 24.65 14.16 -2.54
CA LEU A 209 23.27 14.24 -2.07
C LEU A 209 22.71 12.82 -1.92
N THR A 210 22.23 12.50 -0.73
CA THR A 210 21.60 11.22 -0.43
C THR A 210 20.20 11.41 0.13
N GLN A 211 19.42 10.35 0.10
CA GLN A 211 18.30 10.20 1.03
C GLN A 211 18.82 9.92 2.45
N THR A 212 17.90 9.73 3.40
CA THR A 212 18.25 9.36 4.78
C THR A 212 19.07 8.07 4.81
N VAL A 213 20.24 8.10 5.41
CA VAL A 213 21.13 6.95 5.54
C VAL A 213 21.06 6.40 6.96
N SER A 214 20.58 5.16 7.10
CA SER A 214 20.59 4.40 8.35
C SER A 214 21.53 3.18 8.30
N SER A 215 22.09 2.90 7.13
CA SER A 215 23.10 1.86 6.95
C SER A 215 24.38 2.19 7.69
N PRO A 216 24.81 1.39 8.68
CA PRO A 216 26.11 1.58 9.35
C PRO A 216 27.27 1.51 8.37
N THR A 217 27.25 0.56 7.43
CA THR A 217 28.30 0.39 6.42
C THR A 217 28.36 1.59 5.48
N LEU A 218 27.22 2.04 4.94
CA LEU A 218 27.18 3.18 4.02
C LEU A 218 27.62 4.49 4.70
N ALA A 219 27.24 4.66 5.97
CA ALA A 219 27.66 5.80 6.78
C ALA A 219 29.18 5.82 7.03
N ASP A 220 29.80 4.66 7.27
CA ASP A 220 31.26 4.57 7.40
C ASP A 220 31.98 4.86 6.08
N GLN A 221 31.43 4.39 4.96
CA GLN A 221 31.95 4.71 3.63
C GLN A 221 31.86 6.21 3.34
N LEU A 222 30.72 6.86 3.59
CA LEU A 222 30.56 8.31 3.42
C LEU A 222 31.57 9.08 4.29
N ARG A 223 31.71 8.73 5.57
CA ARG A 223 32.74 9.33 6.46
C ARG A 223 34.15 9.09 5.93
N SER A 224 34.41 7.94 5.32
CA SER A 224 35.73 7.62 4.72
C SER A 224 35.98 8.48 3.47
N VAL A 225 34.99 8.70 2.62
CA VAL A 225 35.07 9.62 1.49
C VAL A 225 35.33 11.05 1.98
N LEU A 226 34.62 11.52 3.02
CA LEU A 226 34.84 12.85 3.60
C LEU A 226 36.23 12.99 4.27
N ARG A 227 36.85 11.92 4.78
CA ARG A 227 38.24 11.93 5.26
C ARG A 227 39.23 12.08 4.10
N LEU A 228 38.95 11.44 2.94
CA LEU A 228 39.78 11.57 1.74
C LEU A 228 39.61 12.93 1.03
N TYR A 229 38.44 13.52 1.14
CA TYR A 229 38.05 14.79 0.55
C TYR A 229 37.46 15.73 1.62
N PRO A 230 38.32 16.31 2.50
CA PRO A 230 37.86 17.03 3.71
C PRO A 230 36.99 18.28 3.42
N GLN A 231 37.04 18.85 2.20
CA GLN A 231 36.21 19.98 1.82
C GLN A 231 34.96 19.58 1.02
N ALA A 232 34.76 18.29 0.79
CA ALA A 232 33.51 17.79 0.21
C ALA A 232 32.37 17.95 1.22
N LYS A 233 31.14 18.12 0.72
CA LYS A 233 29.97 18.18 1.57
C LYS A 233 29.03 17.02 1.28
N TRP A 234 28.47 16.45 2.37
CA TRP A 234 27.40 15.47 2.31
C TRP A 234 26.08 16.11 2.68
N HIS A 235 25.17 16.21 1.72
CA HIS A 235 23.82 16.71 1.86
C HIS A 235 22.84 15.56 1.95
N VAL A 236 21.77 15.75 2.74
CA VAL A 236 20.67 14.80 2.89
C VAL A 236 19.37 15.50 2.56
N TYR A 237 18.54 14.88 1.73
CA TYR A 237 17.22 15.41 1.43
C TYR A 237 16.20 14.30 1.16
N GLU A 238 15.05 14.43 1.80
CA GLU A 238 13.81 13.73 1.48
C GLU A 238 12.63 14.71 1.60
N PRO A 239 11.64 14.64 0.70
CA PRO A 239 10.48 15.52 0.74
C PRO A 239 9.55 15.21 1.94
N VAL A 240 9.50 13.95 2.35
CA VAL A 240 8.84 13.49 3.57
C VAL A 240 9.95 13.18 4.57
N ASN A 241 10.17 14.10 5.50
CA ASN A 241 11.28 14.08 6.46
C ASN A 241 10.80 14.27 7.89
N ARG A 242 11.72 14.15 8.84
CA ARG A 242 11.48 14.32 10.28
C ARG A 242 12.21 15.53 10.86
N ASP A 243 12.41 16.57 10.06
CA ASP A 243 13.11 17.79 10.50
C ASP A 243 12.48 18.38 11.77
N ASN A 244 11.14 18.48 11.80
CA ASN A 244 10.41 19.03 12.95
C ASN A 244 10.54 18.18 14.20
N VAL A 245 10.59 16.85 14.07
CA VAL A 245 10.78 15.91 15.18
C VAL A 245 12.12 16.13 15.85
N TYR A 246 13.20 16.14 15.05
CA TYR A 246 14.55 16.34 15.58
C TYR A 246 14.78 17.74 16.11
N GLU A 247 14.20 18.76 15.49
CA GLU A 247 14.29 20.13 15.99
C GLU A 247 13.51 20.32 17.30
N GLY A 248 12.32 19.71 17.42
CA GLY A 248 11.57 19.68 18.67
C GLY A 248 12.32 18.97 19.80
N ALA A 249 13.02 17.88 19.47
CA ALA A 249 13.90 17.19 20.42
C ALA A 249 15.10 18.07 20.82
N ARG A 250 15.71 18.81 19.88
CA ARG A 250 16.77 19.78 20.22
C ARG A 250 16.26 20.90 21.13
N MET A 251 15.08 21.40 20.90
CA MET A 251 14.44 22.40 21.77
C MET A 251 14.19 21.85 23.17
N ALA A 252 13.72 20.60 23.28
CA ALA A 252 13.42 19.99 24.57
C ALA A 252 14.68 19.53 25.32
N PHE A 253 15.67 18.95 24.65
CA PHE A 253 16.78 18.22 25.25
C PHE A 253 18.17 18.77 24.86
N GLY A 254 18.25 19.75 23.95
CA GLY A 254 19.50 20.29 23.43
C GLY A 254 20.21 19.42 22.41
N GLN A 255 19.64 18.26 22.07
CA GLN A 255 20.19 17.30 21.11
C GLN A 255 19.06 16.56 20.39
N PRO A 256 19.31 16.08 19.17
CA PRO A 256 18.35 15.23 18.48
C PRO A 256 18.28 13.87 19.17
N VAL A 257 17.07 13.38 19.38
CA VAL A 257 16.80 12.01 19.86
C VAL A 257 15.74 11.37 18.99
N GLU A 258 15.81 10.06 18.88
CA GLU A 258 14.70 9.25 18.38
C GLU A 258 13.75 8.94 19.52
N THR A 259 12.45 8.93 19.25
CA THR A 259 11.42 8.63 20.25
C THR A 259 10.69 7.36 19.85
N SER A 260 10.63 6.40 20.73
CA SER A 260 9.84 5.17 20.60
C SER A 260 8.81 5.06 21.71
N TYR A 261 7.73 4.36 21.44
CA TYR A 261 6.58 4.24 22.32
C TYR A 261 6.28 2.77 22.62
N LYS A 262 5.80 2.50 23.84
CA LYS A 262 5.31 1.21 24.29
C LYS A 262 3.81 1.32 24.54
N LEU A 263 3.01 1.05 23.50
CA LEU A 263 1.58 1.32 23.54
C LEU A 263 0.79 0.24 24.30
N ASP A 264 1.33 -0.97 24.44
CA ASP A 264 0.72 -2.02 25.26
C ASP A 264 0.80 -1.73 26.78
N ALA A 265 1.58 -0.70 27.17
CA ALA A 265 1.67 -0.23 28.55
C ALA A 265 0.94 1.13 28.77
N ALA A 266 0.26 1.64 27.74
CA ALA A 266 -0.37 2.95 27.78
C ALA A 266 -1.90 2.84 27.90
N ASP A 267 -2.45 3.18 29.08
CA ASP A 267 -3.89 3.25 29.29
C ASP A 267 -4.54 4.43 28.54
N VAL A 268 -3.80 5.53 28.38
CA VAL A 268 -4.25 6.73 27.69
C VAL A 268 -3.23 7.16 26.65
N ILE A 269 -3.69 7.33 25.42
CA ILE A 269 -2.89 7.79 24.29
C ILE A 269 -3.48 9.08 23.76
N LEU A 270 -2.66 10.14 23.72
CA LEU A 270 -2.99 11.40 23.06
C LEU A 270 -2.14 11.58 21.80
N SER A 271 -2.80 11.61 20.66
CA SER A 271 -2.18 11.93 19.36
C SER A 271 -2.47 13.39 19.00
N LEU A 272 -1.41 14.17 18.83
CA LEU A 272 -1.42 15.52 18.26
C LEU A 272 -1.03 15.42 16.78
N ASP A 273 -1.99 15.05 15.94
CA ASP A 273 -1.86 14.86 14.49
C ASP A 273 -0.87 13.74 14.08
N ALA A 274 -0.61 12.78 14.97
CA ALA A 274 0.27 11.63 14.69
C ALA A 274 -0.53 10.43 14.17
N ASP A 275 -0.38 10.10 12.89
CA ASP A 275 -1.02 8.93 12.29
C ASP A 275 -0.12 7.69 12.43
N PHE A 276 0.08 7.24 13.69
CA PHE A 276 1.00 6.17 14.05
C PHE A 276 0.52 4.76 13.64
N LEU A 277 -0.75 4.62 13.26
CA LEU A 277 -1.32 3.37 12.75
C LEU A 277 -1.21 3.24 11.22
N SER A 278 -0.78 4.30 10.53
CA SER A 278 -0.65 4.34 9.07
C SER A 278 0.72 3.87 8.59
N ALA A 279 0.74 3.16 7.46
CA ALA A 279 1.98 2.73 6.81
C ALA A 279 2.95 3.90 6.57
N GLY A 280 4.24 3.65 6.77
CA GLY A 280 5.29 4.66 6.65
C GLY A 280 5.52 5.52 7.91
N PHE A 281 4.78 5.31 9.00
CA PHE A 281 5.17 5.83 10.31
C PHE A 281 6.24 4.90 10.92
N PRO A 282 7.39 5.42 11.41
CA PRO A 282 8.44 4.58 11.99
C PRO A 282 7.92 3.75 13.17
N GLY A 283 8.07 2.43 13.10
CA GLY A 283 7.53 1.53 14.13
C GLY A 283 6.03 1.20 13.99
N GLN A 284 5.39 1.53 12.88
CA GLN A 284 3.95 1.32 12.68
C GLN A 284 3.52 -0.14 12.97
N VAL A 285 4.28 -1.13 12.54
CA VAL A 285 3.91 -2.55 12.73
C VAL A 285 3.85 -2.93 14.21
N PRO A 286 4.91 -2.74 15.03
CA PRO A 286 4.82 -3.00 16.46
C PRO A 286 3.79 -2.09 17.17
N TYR A 287 3.66 -0.81 16.79
CA TYR A 287 2.65 0.06 17.39
C TYR A 287 1.22 -0.37 17.12
N ALA A 288 0.92 -0.84 15.92
CA ALA A 288 -0.40 -1.39 15.60
C ALA A 288 -0.67 -2.68 16.40
N ARG A 289 0.36 -3.52 16.62
CA ARG A 289 0.28 -4.74 17.42
C ARG A 289 0.03 -4.42 18.89
N ASP A 290 0.82 -3.52 19.47
CA ASP A 290 0.70 -3.08 20.87
C ASP A 290 -0.67 -2.42 21.13
N PHE A 291 -1.08 -1.52 20.25
CA PHE A 291 -2.38 -0.86 20.32
C PHE A 291 -3.51 -1.89 20.29
N ALA A 292 -3.52 -2.79 19.32
CA ALA A 292 -4.56 -3.82 19.21
C ALA A 292 -4.61 -4.73 20.44
N LYS A 293 -3.45 -5.12 21.01
CA LYS A 293 -3.36 -5.92 22.22
C LYS A 293 -4.01 -5.24 23.43
N HIS A 294 -3.84 -3.92 23.57
CA HIS A 294 -4.41 -3.15 24.69
C HIS A 294 -5.82 -2.63 24.40
N ARG A 295 -6.44 -3.09 23.31
CA ARG A 295 -7.83 -2.77 22.92
C ARG A 295 -8.77 -3.96 23.07
N ASP A 296 -8.39 -5.04 23.75
CA ASP A 296 -9.31 -6.16 24.04
C ASP A 296 -10.28 -5.78 25.17
N PRO A 297 -11.60 -5.64 24.89
CA PRO A 297 -12.58 -5.23 25.89
C PRO A 297 -12.77 -6.29 26.99
N ASP A 298 -12.36 -7.53 26.72
CA ASP A 298 -12.46 -8.65 27.69
C ASP A 298 -11.28 -8.65 28.69
N SER A 299 -10.24 -7.83 28.47
CA SER A 299 -9.05 -7.73 29.33
C SER A 299 -9.28 -6.96 30.65
N GLY A 300 -10.41 -6.25 30.77
CA GLY A 300 -10.74 -5.42 31.91
C GLY A 300 -10.05 -4.06 31.97
N ASN A 301 -9.06 -3.80 31.12
CA ASN A 301 -8.36 -2.52 31.00
C ASN A 301 -8.11 -2.18 29.54
N MET A 302 -9.10 -1.58 28.89
CA MET A 302 -9.02 -1.16 27.50
C MET A 302 -8.49 0.26 27.41
N SER A 303 -7.40 0.48 26.65
CA SER A 303 -6.81 1.81 26.46
C SER A 303 -7.79 2.79 25.83
N ARG A 304 -7.58 4.08 26.07
CA ARG A 304 -8.35 5.19 25.47
C ARG A 304 -7.48 6.04 24.56
N LEU A 305 -7.97 6.27 23.34
CA LEU A 305 -7.26 7.03 22.31
C LEU A 305 -7.97 8.36 22.04
N TYR A 306 -7.26 9.46 22.30
CA TYR A 306 -7.63 10.82 21.91
C TYR A 306 -6.82 11.24 20.69
N VAL A 307 -7.49 11.78 19.67
CA VAL A 307 -6.84 12.25 18.44
C VAL A 307 -7.28 13.65 18.10
N ILE A 308 -6.33 14.57 18.05
CA ILE A 308 -6.53 15.90 17.48
C ILE A 308 -5.81 15.90 16.13
N GLU A 309 -6.51 16.14 15.03
CA GLU A 309 -5.92 15.98 13.69
C GLU A 309 -6.49 16.98 12.67
N SER A 310 -5.63 17.32 11.70
CA SER A 310 -5.93 18.29 10.65
C SER A 310 -6.48 17.66 9.37
N THR A 311 -6.52 16.35 9.29
CA THR A 311 -7.20 15.58 8.25
C THR A 311 -7.59 14.23 8.83
N MET A 312 -8.71 13.67 8.38
CA MET A 312 -9.15 12.38 8.89
C MET A 312 -8.17 11.26 8.49
N SER A 313 -7.62 10.59 9.50
CA SER A 313 -6.60 9.54 9.36
C SER A 313 -7.11 8.17 9.81
N ALA A 314 -6.29 7.11 9.55
CA ALA A 314 -6.56 5.78 10.08
C ALA A 314 -6.53 5.77 11.62
N THR A 315 -5.63 6.52 12.23
CA THR A 315 -5.56 6.68 13.69
C THR A 315 -6.80 7.44 14.23
N GLY A 316 -7.23 8.51 13.55
CA GLY A 316 -8.45 9.23 13.90
C GLY A 316 -9.71 8.38 13.77
N ALA A 317 -9.78 7.48 12.80
CA ALA A 317 -10.88 6.54 12.65
C ALA A 317 -11.00 5.56 13.83
N LYS A 318 -9.88 5.22 14.48
CA LYS A 318 -9.83 4.33 15.67
C LYS A 318 -9.91 5.07 17.01
N ALA A 319 -9.99 6.40 16.99
CA ALA A 319 -10.07 7.20 18.21
C ALA A 319 -11.38 6.96 18.99
N ASP A 320 -11.29 6.93 20.31
CA ASP A 320 -12.47 7.00 21.18
C ASP A 320 -13.04 8.41 21.17
N HIS A 321 -12.15 9.39 21.15
CA HIS A 321 -12.48 10.81 20.97
C HIS A 321 -11.61 11.46 19.91
N ARG A 322 -12.23 12.04 18.93
CA ARG A 322 -11.55 12.75 17.84
C ARG A 322 -11.97 14.22 17.85
N LEU A 323 -11.00 15.12 17.66
CA LEU A 323 -11.25 16.56 17.52
C LEU A 323 -10.62 17.05 16.21
N PRO A 324 -11.41 17.36 15.16
CA PRO A 324 -10.87 17.95 13.94
C PRO A 324 -10.44 19.39 14.20
N MET A 325 -9.19 19.71 13.89
CA MET A 325 -8.60 21.04 14.05
C MET A 325 -7.68 21.38 12.89
N ARG A 326 -7.54 22.66 12.53
CA ARG A 326 -6.53 23.10 11.58
C ARG A 326 -5.11 22.83 12.13
N ALA A 327 -4.15 22.54 11.27
CA ALA A 327 -2.80 22.14 11.73
C ALA A 327 -2.15 23.20 12.63
N TRP A 328 -2.31 24.48 12.31
CA TRP A 328 -1.75 25.55 13.15
C TRP A 328 -2.46 25.70 14.52
N GLU A 329 -3.73 25.31 14.63
CA GLU A 329 -4.49 25.36 15.91
C GLU A 329 -4.03 24.27 16.88
N ILE A 330 -3.43 23.18 16.38
CA ILE A 330 -2.94 22.08 17.22
C ILE A 330 -1.81 22.55 18.15
N GLU A 331 -0.96 23.47 17.70
CA GLU A 331 0.03 24.10 18.58
C GLU A 331 -0.65 24.85 19.74
N GLN A 332 -1.73 25.57 19.48
CA GLN A 332 -2.49 26.32 20.51
C GLN A 332 -3.10 25.35 21.52
N PHE A 333 -3.69 24.27 21.02
CA PHE A 333 -4.25 23.22 21.86
C PHE A 333 -3.16 22.62 22.77
N ALA A 334 -2.01 22.23 22.20
CA ALA A 334 -0.90 21.67 22.94
C ALA A 334 -0.37 22.62 24.02
N ARG A 335 -0.23 23.91 23.71
CA ARG A 335 0.19 24.95 24.69
C ARG A 335 -0.82 25.12 25.81
N THR A 336 -2.12 25.11 25.50
CA THR A 336 -3.20 25.24 26.51
C THR A 336 -3.21 23.99 27.39
N LEU A 337 -3.14 22.81 26.81
CA LEU A 337 -3.06 21.55 27.55
C LEU A 337 -1.89 21.54 28.52
N ALA A 338 -0.69 21.94 28.06
CA ALA A 338 0.49 22.00 28.88
C ALA A 338 0.37 23.08 30.02
N GLY A 339 -0.06 24.27 29.66
CA GLY A 339 -0.13 25.42 30.61
C GLY A 339 -1.24 25.30 31.63
N SER A 340 -2.48 25.48 31.21
CA SER A 340 -3.65 25.47 32.10
C SER A 340 -4.05 24.09 32.58
N GLY A 341 -3.80 23.06 31.75
CA GLY A 341 -4.14 21.66 32.05
C GLY A 341 -3.16 20.97 32.98
N LEU A 342 -1.84 21.12 32.72
CA LEU A 342 -0.78 20.35 33.41
C LEU A 342 0.22 21.21 34.22
N GLY A 343 0.05 22.55 34.22
CA GLY A 343 0.94 23.44 34.97
C GLY A 343 2.36 23.60 34.43
N ILE A 344 2.56 23.29 33.13
CA ILE A 344 3.86 23.42 32.44
C ILE A 344 3.90 24.80 31.78
N SER A 345 4.99 25.55 31.98
CA SER A 345 5.17 26.84 31.31
C SER A 345 5.28 26.66 29.79
N SER A 346 4.26 27.11 29.05
CA SER A 346 4.14 26.91 27.61
C SER A 346 4.26 28.17 26.75
N GLY A 347 4.55 29.33 27.38
CA GLY A 347 4.87 30.59 26.69
C GLY A 347 3.70 31.31 25.99
N GLY A 348 2.46 31.01 26.34
CA GLY A 348 1.30 31.72 25.79
C GLY A 348 -0.03 31.26 26.35
N SER A 349 -0.98 32.20 26.48
CA SER A 349 -2.39 31.92 26.76
C SER A 349 -3.14 32.03 25.45
N THR A 350 -3.81 31.00 25.04
CA THR A 350 -4.57 30.99 23.78
C THR A 350 -6.04 30.81 24.04
N LEU A 351 -6.86 31.50 23.26
CA LEU A 351 -8.29 31.36 23.27
C LEU A 351 -8.68 30.14 22.44
N LEU A 352 -8.89 29.02 23.09
CA LEU A 352 -9.61 27.89 22.52
C LEU A 352 -11.10 28.21 22.54
N ASN A 353 -11.87 27.69 21.59
CA ASN A 353 -13.33 27.76 21.70
C ASN A 353 -13.82 26.85 22.84
N ALA A 354 -15.10 26.95 23.19
CA ALA A 354 -15.65 26.24 24.34
C ALA A 354 -15.52 24.70 24.23
N GLU A 355 -15.73 24.17 23.06
CA GLU A 355 -15.60 22.74 22.79
C GLU A 355 -14.15 22.27 22.94
N GLN A 356 -13.21 22.96 22.29
CA GLN A 356 -11.78 22.70 22.38
C GLN A 356 -11.26 22.81 23.83
N ALA A 357 -11.74 23.78 24.58
CA ALA A 357 -11.39 23.99 25.99
C ALA A 357 -11.95 22.86 26.89
N LYS A 358 -13.19 22.43 26.67
CA LYS A 358 -13.81 21.28 27.36
C LYS A 358 -12.97 20.00 27.07
N PHE A 359 -12.63 19.80 25.82
CA PHE A 359 -11.82 18.64 25.39
C PHE A 359 -10.43 18.66 26.03
N ALA A 360 -9.73 19.80 26.00
CA ALA A 360 -8.41 19.95 26.63
C ALA A 360 -8.46 19.70 28.14
N GLY A 361 -9.50 20.17 28.81
CA GLY A 361 -9.71 19.96 30.25
C GLY A 361 -9.92 18.50 30.62
N ALA A 362 -10.75 17.77 29.87
CA ALA A 362 -11.01 16.35 30.08
C ALA A 362 -9.73 15.51 29.85
N VAL A 363 -9.02 15.79 28.75
CA VAL A 363 -7.74 15.13 28.44
C VAL A 363 -6.68 15.41 29.52
N ALA A 364 -6.53 16.66 29.97
CA ALA A 364 -5.57 17.00 31.01
C ALA A 364 -5.80 16.24 32.32
N LYS A 365 -7.06 16.15 32.74
CA LYS A 365 -7.49 15.46 33.95
C LYS A 365 -7.17 13.94 33.83
N GLU A 366 -7.47 13.36 32.68
CA GLU A 366 -7.24 11.94 32.48
C GLU A 366 -5.75 11.60 32.39
N LEU A 367 -4.94 12.40 31.69
CA LEU A 367 -3.50 12.26 31.67
C LEU A 367 -2.88 12.37 33.05
N GLN A 368 -3.40 13.23 33.93
CA GLN A 368 -2.96 13.36 35.33
C GLN A 368 -3.30 12.10 36.14
N ASN A 369 -4.45 11.47 35.87
CA ASN A 369 -4.86 10.24 36.56
C ASN A 369 -4.02 9.02 36.12
N HIS A 370 -3.44 9.06 34.90
CA HIS A 370 -2.66 7.98 34.27
C HIS A 370 -1.17 8.35 34.16
N ARG A 371 -0.59 8.89 35.23
CA ARG A 371 0.84 9.22 35.30
C ARG A 371 1.70 7.97 35.17
N GLY A 372 2.59 7.94 34.19
CA GLY A 372 3.47 6.82 33.91
C GLY A 372 2.84 5.67 33.12
N SER A 373 1.54 5.75 32.81
CA SER A 373 0.83 4.84 31.92
C SER A 373 0.08 5.58 30.80
N SER A 374 0.57 6.74 30.40
CA SER A 374 0.05 7.48 29.26
C SER A 374 1.12 7.76 28.21
N VAL A 375 0.69 8.18 27.01
CA VAL A 375 1.58 8.58 25.92
C VAL A 375 1.02 9.86 25.28
N VAL A 376 1.88 10.85 25.08
CA VAL A 376 1.58 12.01 24.25
C VAL A 376 2.54 12.03 23.07
N MET A 377 2.03 11.99 21.84
CA MET A 377 2.84 11.99 20.64
C MET A 377 2.41 13.10 19.67
N ALA A 378 3.36 13.66 18.94
CA ALA A 378 3.12 14.66 17.91
C ALA A 378 3.43 14.08 16.52
N GLY A 379 2.65 14.47 15.53
CA GLY A 379 2.85 14.05 14.14
C GLY A 379 4.07 14.69 13.49
N ASP A 380 4.76 13.98 12.61
CA ASP A 380 6.02 14.44 11.99
C ASP A 380 5.92 15.82 11.32
N HIS A 381 4.73 16.19 10.88
CA HIS A 381 4.44 17.45 10.19
C HIS A 381 4.08 18.62 11.14
N GLN A 382 3.86 18.34 12.42
CA GLN A 382 3.59 19.40 13.40
C GLN A 382 4.87 20.20 13.69
N PRO A 383 4.73 21.51 14.02
CA PRO A 383 5.90 22.36 14.29
C PRO A 383 6.78 21.83 15.43
N PRO A 384 8.08 22.16 15.43
CA PRO A 384 9.03 21.74 16.48
C PRO A 384 8.53 22.05 17.90
N ALA A 385 7.81 23.14 18.09
CA ALA A 385 7.23 23.52 19.39
C ALA A 385 6.24 22.49 19.93
N VAL A 386 5.40 21.87 19.06
CA VAL A 386 4.45 20.82 19.46
C VAL A 386 5.19 19.58 19.95
N HIS A 387 6.27 19.19 19.26
CA HIS A 387 7.13 18.07 19.68
C HIS A 387 7.78 18.36 21.03
N ALA A 388 8.35 19.55 21.21
CA ALA A 388 8.95 19.95 22.47
C ALA A 388 7.95 19.94 23.63
N ILE A 389 6.71 20.40 23.39
CA ILE A 389 5.62 20.35 24.37
C ILE A 389 5.23 18.91 24.68
N ALA A 390 5.11 18.04 23.69
CA ALA A 390 4.80 16.62 23.90
C ALA A 390 5.88 15.94 24.76
N HIS A 391 7.17 16.24 24.52
CA HIS A 391 8.28 15.78 25.37
C HIS A 391 8.16 16.29 26.80
N ALA A 392 7.86 17.57 26.98
CA ALA A 392 7.69 18.17 28.30
C ALA A 392 6.52 17.52 29.08
N ILE A 393 5.39 17.28 28.41
CA ILE A 393 4.24 16.61 29.02
C ILE A 393 4.61 15.18 29.44
N ASN A 394 5.25 14.40 28.55
CA ASN A 394 5.66 13.03 28.85
C ASN A 394 6.65 12.97 30.04
N GLN A 395 7.55 13.91 30.14
CA GLN A 395 8.48 14.00 31.29
C GLN A 395 7.72 14.36 32.58
N GLN A 396 6.85 15.37 32.53
CA GLN A 396 6.06 15.83 33.69
C GLN A 396 5.13 14.71 34.23
N LEU A 397 4.58 13.91 33.33
CA LEU A 397 3.72 12.80 33.71
C LEU A 397 4.49 11.55 34.16
N GLY A 398 5.82 11.52 34.03
CA GLY A 398 6.63 10.37 34.36
C GLY A 398 6.48 9.19 33.39
N ASN A 399 6.14 9.48 32.13
CA ASN A 399 6.00 8.52 31.04
C ASN A 399 7.37 8.09 30.48
N ALA A 400 8.37 8.98 30.57
CA ALA A 400 9.74 8.70 30.12
C ALA A 400 10.36 7.53 30.89
N GLY A 401 10.86 6.55 30.13
CA GLY A 401 11.39 5.29 30.67
C GLY A 401 10.34 4.23 31.01
N LYS A 402 9.05 4.50 30.78
CA LYS A 402 7.93 3.55 30.98
C LYS A 402 7.13 3.28 29.70
N THR A 403 6.54 4.29 29.15
CA THR A 403 5.75 4.25 27.90
C THR A 403 6.42 5.01 26.77
N VAL A 404 7.35 5.92 27.07
CA VAL A 404 8.11 6.72 26.10
C VAL A 404 9.62 6.53 26.34
N PHE A 405 10.33 6.19 25.28
CA PHE A 405 11.78 5.94 25.34
C PHE A 405 12.51 6.84 24.34
N TYR A 406 13.69 7.29 24.72
CA TYR A 406 14.56 8.11 23.89
C TYR A 406 15.83 7.36 23.56
N THR A 407 16.26 7.39 22.30
CA THR A 407 17.49 6.76 21.82
C THR A 407 18.30 7.72 20.95
N ASP A 408 19.47 7.27 20.50
CA ASP A 408 20.18 7.96 19.42
C ASP A 408 19.34 7.94 18.13
N PRO A 409 19.46 8.96 17.26
CA PRO A 409 18.83 8.96 15.96
C PRO A 409 19.31 7.79 15.10
N VAL A 410 18.38 7.15 14.41
CA VAL A 410 18.69 6.10 13.43
C VAL A 410 19.39 6.68 12.21
N ASN A 411 19.06 7.92 11.85
CA ASN A 411 19.71 8.66 10.77
C ASN A 411 21.18 8.95 11.11
N ALA A 412 22.12 8.50 10.25
CA ALA A 412 23.55 8.66 10.43
C ALA A 412 24.05 10.11 10.32
N ASN A 413 23.26 11.00 9.72
CA ASN A 413 23.52 12.44 9.59
C ASN A 413 22.22 13.23 9.81
N PRO A 414 21.81 13.44 11.08
CA PRO A 414 20.54 14.07 11.43
C PRO A 414 20.56 15.60 11.26
N VAL A 415 20.76 16.04 10.02
CA VAL A 415 20.67 17.45 9.59
C VAL A 415 19.25 17.82 9.23
N ASN A 416 18.93 19.11 9.18
CA ASN A 416 17.68 19.58 8.60
C ASN A 416 17.74 19.40 7.07
N HIS A 417 16.85 18.59 6.51
CA HIS A 417 16.85 18.21 5.09
C HIS A 417 16.56 19.40 4.18
N THR A 418 15.64 20.27 4.59
CA THR A 418 15.28 21.46 3.81
C THR A 418 16.45 22.45 3.74
N GLU A 419 17.11 22.71 4.86
CA GLU A 419 18.27 23.61 4.90
C GLU A 419 19.49 22.99 4.20
N SER A 420 19.68 21.68 4.30
CA SER A 420 20.73 20.95 3.58
C SER A 420 20.57 21.06 2.07
N LEU A 421 19.32 20.94 1.55
CA LEU A 421 19.04 21.14 0.15
C LEU A 421 19.27 22.61 -0.30
N LYS A 422 18.87 23.59 0.54
CA LYS A 422 19.10 25.01 0.26
C LYS A 422 20.60 25.36 0.19
N ASP A 423 21.43 24.77 1.08
CA ASP A 423 22.89 24.94 1.02
C ASP A 423 23.45 24.38 -0.28
N LEU A 424 23.03 23.20 -0.70
CA LEU A 424 23.42 22.63 -1.99
C LEU A 424 23.03 23.53 -3.17
N VAL A 425 21.79 24.02 -3.19
CA VAL A 425 21.29 24.93 -4.23
C VAL A 425 22.10 26.23 -4.25
N SER A 426 22.44 26.75 -3.06
CA SER A 426 23.31 27.97 -2.94
C SER A 426 24.71 27.71 -3.50
N ASP A 427 25.33 26.56 -3.15
CA ASP A 427 26.66 26.21 -3.67
C ASP A 427 26.65 26.01 -5.20
N MET A 428 25.59 25.41 -5.77
CA MET A 428 25.44 25.29 -7.23
C MET A 428 25.30 26.65 -7.90
N ARG A 429 24.48 27.55 -7.36
CA ARG A 429 24.31 28.93 -7.89
C ARG A 429 25.62 29.73 -7.84
N ALA A 430 26.38 29.51 -6.77
CA ALA A 430 27.67 30.18 -6.58
C ALA A 430 28.81 29.58 -7.42
N GLY A 431 28.56 28.53 -8.20
CA GLY A 431 29.57 27.87 -9.04
C GLY A 431 30.65 27.14 -8.23
N LYS A 432 30.33 26.69 -7.00
CA LYS A 432 31.27 25.96 -6.12
C LYS A 432 31.21 24.46 -6.31
N VAL A 433 30.40 23.96 -7.24
CA VAL A 433 30.17 22.54 -7.44
C VAL A 433 30.75 22.10 -8.78
N ASP A 434 31.79 21.30 -8.77
CA ASP A 434 32.38 20.69 -9.96
C ASP A 434 31.80 19.29 -10.25
N MET A 435 31.52 18.56 -9.16
CA MET A 435 31.00 17.21 -9.20
C MET A 435 29.83 17.06 -8.22
N LEU A 436 28.65 16.79 -8.76
CA LEU A 436 27.46 16.48 -7.99
C LEU A 436 27.11 15.00 -8.17
N ILE A 437 26.98 14.28 -7.06
CA ILE A 437 26.58 12.87 -7.02
C ILE A 437 25.29 12.78 -6.25
N ILE A 438 24.22 12.31 -6.90
CA ILE A 438 22.88 12.14 -6.34
C ILE A 438 22.63 10.64 -6.24
N MET A 439 22.49 10.12 -5.02
CA MET A 439 22.23 8.71 -4.76
C MET A 439 20.80 8.54 -4.28
N GLY A 440 19.94 8.04 -5.15
CA GLY A 440 18.50 7.97 -4.92
C GLY A 440 17.80 9.34 -4.94
N GLY A 441 16.51 9.35 -4.63
CA GLY A 441 15.70 10.57 -4.60
C GLY A 441 15.38 11.18 -5.96
N ASN A 442 14.57 12.23 -5.94
CA ASN A 442 14.15 12.93 -7.16
C ASN A 442 13.95 14.43 -6.95
N PRO A 443 14.98 15.17 -6.46
CA PRO A 443 14.82 16.57 -6.10
C PRO A 443 14.44 17.51 -7.25
N ALA A 444 14.57 17.09 -8.51
CA ALA A 444 14.04 17.85 -9.64
C ALA A 444 12.50 17.85 -9.69
N TYR A 445 11.84 16.88 -9.05
CA TYR A 445 10.40 16.78 -8.95
C TYR A 445 9.90 17.21 -7.55
N ASP A 446 10.53 16.71 -6.48
CA ASP A 446 9.99 16.74 -5.13
C ASP A 446 10.58 17.84 -4.22
N ALA A 447 11.54 18.62 -4.70
CA ALA A 447 12.07 19.76 -3.95
C ALA A 447 10.99 20.84 -3.71
N PRO A 448 11.06 21.61 -2.61
CA PRO A 448 10.18 22.74 -2.42
C PRO A 448 10.24 23.71 -3.59
N ALA A 449 9.07 24.22 -3.98
CA ALA A 449 8.90 25.00 -5.21
C ALA A 449 9.83 26.23 -5.29
N ASP A 450 10.06 26.92 -4.17
CA ASP A 450 10.89 28.11 -4.07
C ASP A 450 12.40 27.82 -4.13
N CYS A 451 12.82 26.58 -3.93
CA CYS A 451 14.21 26.16 -4.16
C CYS A 451 14.56 26.17 -5.65
N ASN A 452 13.59 25.97 -6.55
CA ASN A 452 13.78 25.88 -8.00
C ASN A 452 14.92 24.92 -8.38
N PHE A 453 15.00 23.75 -7.71
CA PHE A 453 16.14 22.84 -7.85
C PHE A 453 16.37 22.39 -9.29
N ALA A 454 15.32 22.01 -10.01
CA ALA A 454 15.42 21.58 -11.41
C ALA A 454 16.02 22.66 -12.31
N ASP A 455 15.58 23.93 -12.17
CA ASP A 455 16.08 25.05 -12.98
C ASP A 455 17.54 25.37 -12.63
N VAL A 456 17.89 25.30 -11.35
CA VAL A 456 19.27 25.51 -10.91
C VAL A 456 20.17 24.40 -11.43
N LEU A 457 19.75 23.14 -11.34
CA LEU A 457 20.51 22.00 -11.86
C LEU A 457 20.69 22.10 -13.39
N LYS A 458 19.66 22.53 -14.11
CA LYS A 458 19.69 22.73 -15.56
C LYS A 458 20.57 23.92 -15.99
N SER A 459 20.48 25.04 -15.27
CA SER A 459 21.19 26.29 -15.62
C SER A 459 22.59 26.37 -15.01
N SER A 460 22.88 25.61 -13.95
CA SER A 460 24.17 25.61 -13.28
C SER A 460 25.26 25.02 -14.19
N LYS A 461 26.46 25.59 -14.10
CA LYS A 461 27.63 25.10 -14.83
C LYS A 461 28.33 23.96 -14.07
N VAL A 462 27.58 23.06 -13.39
CA VAL A 462 28.16 21.88 -12.74
C VAL A 462 28.74 20.96 -13.81
N PRO A 463 30.07 20.80 -13.89
CA PRO A 463 30.72 20.08 -14.99
C PRO A 463 30.39 18.61 -15.05
N LEU A 464 30.16 17.99 -13.87
CA LEU A 464 29.83 16.57 -13.78
C LEU A 464 28.68 16.33 -12.81
N ARG A 465 27.56 15.82 -13.34
CA ARG A 465 26.36 15.44 -12.59
C ARG A 465 26.12 13.96 -12.78
N ILE A 466 26.06 13.24 -11.69
CA ILE A 466 25.90 11.77 -11.64
C ILE A 466 24.65 11.46 -10.82
N HIS A 467 23.78 10.62 -11.34
CA HIS A 467 22.62 10.11 -10.66
C HIS A 467 22.70 8.57 -10.57
N LEU A 468 22.52 8.02 -9.37
CA LEU A 468 22.28 6.60 -9.13
C LEU A 468 20.82 6.43 -8.77
N GLY A 469 20.08 5.59 -9.49
CA GLY A 469 18.66 5.37 -9.18
C GLY A 469 18.04 4.23 -9.97
N LEU A 470 16.92 3.71 -9.43
CA LEU A 470 16.17 2.61 -10.04
C LEU A 470 15.49 2.99 -11.36
N TYR A 471 15.17 4.28 -11.53
CA TYR A 471 14.46 4.80 -12.70
C TYR A 471 15.17 6.00 -13.31
N GLN A 472 15.02 6.20 -14.60
CA GLN A 472 15.38 7.45 -15.28
C GLN A 472 14.29 8.50 -15.00
N ASN A 473 14.27 9.01 -13.76
CA ASN A 473 13.33 10.00 -13.29
C ASN A 473 13.67 11.42 -13.76
N GLU A 474 12.92 12.44 -13.28
CA GLU A 474 13.11 13.85 -13.64
C GLU A 474 14.51 14.40 -13.27
N THR A 475 15.11 13.87 -12.20
CA THR A 475 16.48 14.24 -11.79
C THR A 475 17.52 13.59 -12.68
N ALA A 476 17.34 12.30 -13.01
CA ALA A 476 18.23 11.58 -13.91
C ALA A 476 18.33 12.24 -15.28
N GLU A 477 17.21 12.75 -15.81
CA GLU A 477 17.15 13.48 -17.09
C GLU A 477 18.06 14.72 -17.12
N LEU A 478 18.26 15.35 -15.97
CA LEU A 478 19.09 16.55 -15.85
C LEU A 478 20.56 16.25 -15.51
N CYS A 479 20.91 14.96 -15.34
CA CYS A 479 22.27 14.53 -15.06
C CYS A 479 23.01 14.09 -16.33
N HIS A 480 24.36 14.18 -16.31
CA HIS A 480 25.17 13.69 -17.41
C HIS A 480 25.24 12.17 -17.42
N TRP A 481 25.47 11.59 -16.26
CA TRP A 481 25.49 10.14 -16.05
C TRP A 481 24.28 9.71 -15.24
N HIS A 482 23.60 8.71 -15.73
CA HIS A 482 22.66 7.92 -14.95
C HIS A 482 23.21 6.50 -14.84
N VAL A 483 23.49 6.11 -13.62
CA VAL A 483 23.88 4.73 -13.25
C VAL A 483 22.63 4.02 -12.76
N ASN A 484 22.28 2.92 -13.41
CA ASN A 484 21.14 2.11 -12.98
C ASN A 484 21.44 1.43 -11.64
N GLU A 485 20.55 1.67 -10.67
CA GLU A 485 20.67 1.12 -9.32
C GLU A 485 20.17 -0.33 -9.26
N ALA A 486 20.85 -1.16 -8.48
CA ALA A 486 20.38 -2.48 -8.13
C ALA A 486 19.26 -2.39 -7.08
N HIS A 487 18.21 -3.18 -7.25
CA HIS A 487 17.13 -3.30 -6.26
C HIS A 487 17.68 -3.94 -4.95
N TYR A 488 17.05 -3.67 -3.80
CA TYR A 488 17.53 -4.20 -2.52
C TYR A 488 17.58 -5.75 -2.48
N LEU A 489 16.75 -6.43 -3.30
CA LEU A 489 16.79 -7.89 -3.48
C LEU A 489 17.90 -8.36 -4.44
N GLU A 490 18.68 -7.44 -4.98
CA GLU A 490 19.80 -7.67 -5.92
C GLU A 490 21.14 -7.19 -5.36
N ALA A 491 21.17 -6.53 -4.21
CA ALA A 491 22.40 -5.89 -3.68
C ALA A 491 22.58 -6.13 -2.20
N TRP A 492 23.85 -6.26 -1.77
CA TRP A 492 24.23 -6.32 -0.37
C TRP A 492 24.16 -4.96 0.29
N GLY A 493 23.72 -4.94 1.54
CA GLY A 493 23.69 -3.75 2.38
C GLY A 493 23.37 -4.09 3.84
N ASP A 494 23.19 -3.06 4.63
CA ASP A 494 22.64 -3.13 5.98
C ASP A 494 21.77 -1.89 6.24
N THR A 495 20.91 -1.96 7.25
CA THR A 495 19.99 -0.85 7.57
C THR A 495 19.49 -0.99 9.00
N ARG A 496 19.02 0.11 9.62
CA ARG A 496 18.47 0.09 10.97
C ARG A 496 16.95 0.21 10.99
N ALA A 497 16.33 -0.56 11.86
CA ALA A 497 14.93 -0.38 12.23
C ALA A 497 14.74 0.82 13.17
N TYR A 498 13.49 1.16 13.47
CA TYR A 498 13.13 2.34 14.30
C TYR A 498 13.70 2.31 15.73
N ASP A 499 14.02 1.12 16.25
CA ASP A 499 14.62 0.89 17.55
C ASP A 499 16.16 0.83 17.51
N GLY A 500 16.75 1.00 16.33
CA GLY A 500 18.20 0.91 16.11
C GLY A 500 18.70 -0.48 15.76
N THR A 501 17.87 -1.54 15.85
CA THR A 501 18.26 -2.90 15.46
C THR A 501 18.73 -2.93 14.01
N VAL A 502 19.89 -3.53 13.77
CA VAL A 502 20.46 -3.65 12.41
C VAL A 502 19.97 -4.90 11.73
N SER A 503 19.41 -4.71 10.54
CA SER A 503 19.10 -5.78 9.60
C SER A 503 20.17 -5.87 8.52
N ILE A 504 20.51 -7.10 8.11
CA ILE A 504 21.34 -7.32 6.92
C ILE A 504 20.44 -7.34 5.71
N VAL A 505 20.79 -6.53 4.71
CA VAL A 505 20.17 -6.59 3.38
C VAL A 505 21.00 -7.55 2.55
N GLN A 506 20.48 -8.75 2.32
CA GLN A 506 21.13 -9.76 1.46
C GLN A 506 20.33 -9.94 0.18
N PRO A 507 21.01 -10.01 -0.98
CA PRO A 507 20.35 -10.24 -2.26
C PRO A 507 19.88 -11.70 -2.38
N LEU A 508 18.75 -11.89 -3.08
CA LEU A 508 18.23 -13.22 -3.42
C LEU A 508 18.65 -13.64 -4.82
N ILE A 509 18.92 -12.66 -5.68
CA ILE A 509 19.31 -12.87 -7.07
C ILE A 509 20.45 -11.94 -7.45
N ALA A 510 21.16 -12.28 -8.51
CA ALA A 510 22.05 -11.34 -9.17
C ALA A 510 21.26 -10.20 -9.81
N PRO A 511 21.84 -8.99 -9.95
CA PRO A 511 21.14 -7.87 -10.57
C PRO A 511 20.63 -8.19 -11.98
N LEU A 512 19.31 -8.07 -12.20
CA LEU A 512 18.67 -8.36 -13.50
C LEU A 512 19.25 -7.52 -14.64
N TYR A 513 19.73 -6.32 -14.34
CA TYR A 513 20.22 -5.36 -15.32
C TYR A 513 21.66 -4.90 -15.04
N ASN A 514 22.45 -5.72 -14.36
CA ASN A 514 23.82 -5.37 -13.94
C ASN A 514 23.90 -4.02 -13.18
N GLY A 515 22.85 -3.68 -12.44
CA GLY A 515 22.77 -2.45 -11.64
C GLY A 515 23.86 -2.37 -10.58
N LYS A 516 24.16 -1.18 -10.12
CA LYS A 516 25.16 -0.88 -9.10
C LYS A 516 24.49 -0.44 -7.80
N SER A 517 25.08 -0.82 -6.68
CA SER A 517 24.64 -0.34 -5.36
C SER A 517 25.30 0.98 -4.98
N ALA A 518 24.71 1.70 -4.02
CA ALA A 518 25.32 2.86 -3.42
C ALA A 518 26.69 2.55 -2.78
N HIS A 519 26.84 1.35 -2.22
CA HIS A 519 28.10 0.85 -1.65
C HIS A 519 29.22 0.76 -2.70
N GLU A 520 28.91 0.20 -3.89
CA GLU A 520 29.87 0.11 -5.00
C GLU A 520 30.24 1.49 -5.56
N LEU A 521 29.27 2.42 -5.66
CA LEU A 521 29.55 3.79 -6.11
C LEU A 521 30.43 4.56 -5.13
N LEU A 522 30.20 4.43 -3.82
CA LEU A 522 31.05 5.08 -2.80
C LEU A 522 32.43 4.44 -2.69
N SER A 523 32.56 3.12 -2.88
CA SER A 523 33.86 2.44 -2.89
C SER A 523 34.76 2.95 -4.02
N LEU A 524 34.17 3.27 -5.17
CA LEU A 524 34.87 3.92 -6.28
C LEU A 524 35.46 5.28 -5.87
N LEU A 525 34.67 6.12 -5.16
CA LEU A 525 35.15 7.42 -4.67
C LEU A 525 36.28 7.25 -3.63
N ALA A 526 36.25 6.18 -2.87
CA ALA A 526 37.29 5.79 -1.92
C ALA A 526 38.53 5.13 -2.56
N GLY A 527 38.53 4.93 -3.88
CA GLY A 527 39.61 4.32 -4.64
C GLY A 527 39.61 2.77 -4.64
N GLN A 528 38.49 2.17 -4.30
CA GLN A 528 38.28 0.71 -4.25
C GLN A 528 37.24 0.28 -5.31
N ALA A 529 37.51 0.56 -6.57
CA ALA A 529 36.54 0.42 -7.69
C ALA A 529 36.09 -1.03 -7.96
N GLU A 530 36.82 -2.02 -7.51
CA GLU A 530 36.52 -3.44 -7.75
C GLU A 530 35.90 -4.15 -6.54
N ALA A 531 35.71 -3.46 -5.41
CA ALA A 531 35.13 -4.04 -4.21
C ALA A 531 33.65 -4.37 -4.41
N THR A 532 33.25 -5.58 -4.11
CA THR A 532 31.86 -6.05 -4.20
C THR A 532 31.07 -5.59 -2.99
N GLY A 533 29.73 -5.47 -3.14
CA GLY A 533 28.84 -5.12 -2.03
C GLY A 533 28.99 -6.09 -0.84
N TYR A 534 29.18 -7.39 -1.10
CA TYR A 534 29.41 -8.39 -0.07
C TYR A 534 30.67 -8.10 0.75
N GLU A 535 31.80 -7.91 0.07
CA GLU A 535 33.09 -7.62 0.72
C GLU A 535 33.04 -6.33 1.56
N LEU A 536 32.31 -5.33 1.08
CA LEU A 536 32.18 -4.03 1.78
C LEU A 536 31.39 -4.20 3.08
N VAL A 537 30.22 -4.85 3.01
CA VAL A 537 29.36 -5.05 4.20
C VAL A 537 29.98 -6.03 5.18
N GLN A 538 30.43 -7.20 4.71
CA GLN A 538 31.11 -8.16 5.56
C GLN A 538 32.39 -7.57 6.20
N GLY A 539 33.19 -6.86 5.41
CA GLY A 539 34.41 -6.19 5.89
C GLY A 539 34.16 -5.15 6.97
N TYR A 540 33.05 -4.40 6.88
CA TYR A 540 32.62 -3.49 7.94
C TYR A 540 32.30 -4.28 9.23
N TRP A 541 31.45 -5.30 9.15
CA TRP A 541 31.03 -6.08 10.31
C TRP A 541 32.15 -6.91 10.92
N LYS A 542 33.11 -7.37 10.12
CA LYS A 542 34.32 -8.01 10.63
C LYS A 542 35.19 -7.08 11.49
N LYS A 543 35.19 -5.77 11.20
CA LYS A 543 35.84 -4.78 12.04
C LYS A 543 35.07 -4.50 13.33
N GLN A 544 33.73 -4.57 13.28
CA GLN A 544 32.87 -4.36 14.45
C GLN A 544 32.84 -5.56 15.40
N HIS A 545 33.06 -6.77 14.86
CA HIS A 545 33.08 -8.04 15.60
C HIS A 545 34.44 -8.77 15.37
N PRO A 546 35.54 -8.26 15.94
CA PRO A 546 36.86 -8.82 15.71
C PRO A 546 37.08 -10.06 16.61
N GLY A 547 36.60 -11.23 16.23
CA GLY A 547 36.72 -12.46 16.97
C GLY A 547 36.98 -13.68 16.05
N PHE A 548 37.44 -14.79 16.63
CA PHE A 548 37.59 -16.07 15.92
C PHE A 548 36.24 -16.69 15.55
N ASP A 549 35.18 -16.23 16.14
CA ASP A 549 33.80 -16.67 15.95
C ASP A 549 33.04 -15.89 14.85
N PHE A 550 33.73 -14.96 14.16
CA PHE A 550 33.08 -14.10 13.15
C PHE A 550 32.26 -14.88 12.10
N ASP A 551 32.75 -16.00 11.62
CA ASP A 551 32.04 -16.78 10.59
C ASP A 551 30.73 -17.40 11.13
N ALA A 552 30.69 -17.78 12.39
CA ALA A 552 29.47 -18.25 13.06
C ALA A 552 28.50 -17.10 13.29
N PHE A 553 29.01 -15.97 13.79
CA PHE A 553 28.25 -14.73 13.95
C PHE A 553 27.63 -14.27 12.62
N TRP A 554 28.43 -14.26 11.54
CA TRP A 554 27.98 -13.82 10.23
C TRP A 554 26.90 -14.73 9.67
N ARG A 555 27.09 -16.06 9.72
CA ARG A 555 26.08 -17.03 9.28
C ARG A 555 24.77 -16.89 10.06
N LYS A 556 24.83 -16.72 11.39
CA LYS A 556 23.64 -16.48 12.22
C LYS A 556 22.94 -15.21 11.79
N SER A 557 23.67 -14.11 11.63
CA SER A 557 23.10 -12.82 11.22
C SER A 557 22.44 -12.86 9.84
N LEU A 558 22.99 -13.63 8.90
CA LEU A 558 22.38 -13.85 7.58
C LEU A 558 21.12 -14.73 7.67
N HIS A 559 21.15 -15.78 8.47
CA HIS A 559 20.01 -16.66 8.69
C HIS A 559 18.86 -15.91 9.35
N ASP A 560 19.12 -15.18 10.43
CA ASP A 560 18.09 -14.45 11.17
C ASP A 560 17.66 -13.16 10.45
N GLY A 561 18.53 -12.62 9.57
CA GLY A 561 18.34 -11.37 8.83
C GLY A 561 18.64 -10.11 9.65
N TRP A 562 19.12 -10.25 10.88
CA TRP A 562 19.45 -9.14 11.77
C TRP A 562 20.56 -9.48 12.75
N ILE A 563 21.14 -8.45 13.35
CA ILE A 563 22.25 -8.57 14.28
C ILE A 563 21.74 -8.34 15.69
N GLU A 564 21.76 -9.39 16.49
CA GLU A 564 21.33 -9.37 17.88
C GLU A 564 22.17 -8.37 18.72
N GLY A 565 21.51 -7.67 19.65
CA GLY A 565 22.18 -6.71 20.56
C GLY A 565 22.51 -5.36 19.92
N THR A 566 22.09 -5.07 18.69
CA THR A 566 22.35 -3.79 18.02
C THR A 566 21.26 -2.74 18.19
N ALA A 567 20.14 -3.08 18.85
CA ALA A 567 19.13 -2.11 19.25
C ALA A 567 19.77 -0.99 20.10
N TYR A 568 19.34 0.24 19.88
CA TYR A 568 19.85 1.36 20.66
C TYR A 568 19.36 1.30 22.10
N GLN A 569 20.27 1.54 23.03
CA GLN A 569 19.92 1.63 24.44
C GLN A 569 19.14 2.92 24.71
N ALA A 570 18.13 2.80 25.59
CA ALA A 570 17.37 3.96 26.02
C ALA A 570 18.28 4.94 26.79
N ARG A 571 18.18 6.22 26.46
CA ARG A 571 18.92 7.31 27.05
C ARG A 571 18.04 8.10 28.02
N GLN A 572 18.63 8.57 29.11
CA GLN A 572 17.96 9.60 29.89
C GLN A 572 18.12 10.95 29.19
N ALA A 573 16.99 11.54 28.81
CA ALA A 573 16.96 12.88 28.22
C ALA A 573 16.40 13.85 29.25
N THR A 574 17.20 14.86 29.60
CA THR A 574 16.81 15.89 30.60
C THR A 574 16.28 17.10 29.88
N LEU A 575 15.08 17.54 30.27
CA LEU A 575 14.50 18.75 29.71
C LEU A 575 15.39 19.96 29.98
N GLN A 576 15.64 20.76 28.96
CA GLN A 576 16.17 22.11 29.13
C GLN A 576 15.07 23.03 29.67
N ASN A 577 15.43 24.14 30.27
CA ASN A 577 14.49 25.09 30.86
C ASN A 577 13.42 25.48 29.82
N ALA A 578 12.17 25.35 30.21
CA ALA A 578 10.99 25.60 29.36
C ALA A 578 10.87 27.06 28.82
N ALA A 579 11.75 27.95 29.25
CA ALA A 579 11.82 29.34 28.79
C ALA A 579 12.30 29.52 27.34
N THR A 580 12.66 28.44 26.63
CA THR A 580 13.21 28.48 25.26
C THR A 580 12.19 28.11 24.17
N LEU A 581 10.92 27.85 24.50
CA LEU A 581 9.93 27.64 23.48
C LEU A 581 9.75 28.92 22.64
N PRO A 582 9.75 28.81 21.30
CA PRO A 582 9.55 29.96 20.43
C PRO A 582 8.20 30.61 20.73
N PRO A 583 8.06 31.92 20.45
CA PRO A 583 6.76 32.57 20.51
C PRO A 583 5.72 31.76 19.72
N GLN A 584 4.48 31.74 20.18
CA GLN A 584 3.42 31.07 19.49
C GLN A 584 3.30 31.59 18.05
N THR A 585 3.09 30.69 17.10
CA THR A 585 2.79 31.06 15.72
C THR A 585 1.52 31.92 15.70
N PRO A 586 1.55 33.17 15.15
CA PRO A 586 0.39 34.02 15.10
C PRO A 586 -0.79 33.37 14.40
N ALA A 587 -2.01 33.64 14.88
CA ALA A 587 -3.22 33.19 14.21
C ALA A 587 -3.22 33.71 12.76
N SER A 588 -3.28 32.83 11.82
CA SER A 588 -3.32 33.18 10.40
C SER A 588 -4.77 33.25 9.92
N GLN A 589 -5.07 34.27 9.13
CA GLN A 589 -6.35 34.39 8.44
C GLN A 589 -6.28 33.68 7.09
N GLY A 590 -7.44 33.19 6.61
CA GLY A 590 -7.54 32.52 5.32
C GLY A 590 -7.62 31.01 5.41
N ILE A 591 -7.62 30.37 4.23
CA ILE A 591 -7.70 28.92 4.12
C ILE A 591 -6.29 28.34 4.29
N GLU A 592 -6.20 27.32 5.14
CA GLU A 592 -4.99 26.54 5.35
C GLU A 592 -4.88 25.43 4.29
N ILE A 593 -3.68 25.18 3.77
CA ILE A 593 -3.37 23.98 2.99
C ILE A 593 -2.42 23.09 3.78
N ASN A 594 -2.78 21.82 3.94
CA ASN A 594 -1.95 20.78 4.53
C ASN A 594 -1.34 19.90 3.46
N PHE A 595 -0.02 19.77 3.44
CA PHE A 595 0.70 18.84 2.58
C PHE A 595 0.93 17.54 3.36
N ARG A 596 0.45 16.42 2.81
CA ARG A 596 0.59 15.10 3.43
C ARG A 596 1.23 14.12 2.46
N ARG A 597 1.99 13.17 2.99
CA ARG A 597 2.39 12.01 2.21
C ARG A 597 1.16 11.26 1.73
N ASP A 598 1.21 10.74 0.52
CA ASP A 598 0.11 9.92 0.01
C ASP A 598 0.07 8.56 0.72
N PRO A 599 -1.10 8.08 1.16
CA PRO A 599 -1.22 6.81 1.87
C PRO A 599 -0.79 5.58 1.05
N SER A 600 -0.74 5.67 -0.29
CA SER A 600 -0.42 4.54 -1.17
C SER A 600 0.88 4.69 -1.93
N ILE A 601 1.22 5.86 -2.46
CA ILE A 601 2.45 6.07 -3.24
C ILE A 601 3.52 6.89 -2.52
N TYR A 602 3.27 7.24 -1.25
CA TYR A 602 4.17 7.95 -0.33
C TYR A 602 4.49 9.38 -0.80
N ASP A 603 5.70 9.62 -1.29
CA ASP A 603 6.18 10.90 -1.82
C ASP A 603 6.31 10.89 -3.35
N GLY A 604 5.85 9.84 -4.01
CA GLY A 604 5.97 9.62 -5.45
C GLY A 604 7.07 8.63 -5.85
N ARG A 605 7.87 8.11 -4.90
CA ARG A 605 8.86 7.07 -5.21
C ARG A 605 8.21 5.77 -5.67
N PHE A 606 6.99 5.50 -5.25
CA PHE A 606 6.19 4.35 -5.65
C PHE A 606 5.16 4.65 -6.75
N ALA A 607 5.25 5.79 -7.41
CA ALA A 607 4.26 6.19 -8.42
C ALA A 607 4.12 5.18 -9.58
N ASN A 608 5.20 4.44 -9.94
CA ASN A 608 5.10 3.40 -10.98
C ASN A 608 4.66 2.04 -10.45
N ASN A 609 4.43 1.89 -9.15
CA ASN A 609 3.92 0.63 -8.60
C ASN A 609 2.41 0.53 -8.80
N GLY A 610 1.97 -0.27 -9.77
CA GLY A 610 0.57 -0.38 -10.14
C GLY A 610 -0.31 -0.99 -9.03
N TRP A 611 0.23 -1.85 -8.16
CA TRP A 611 -0.51 -2.34 -6.99
C TRP A 611 -0.84 -1.21 -6.02
N LEU A 612 0.14 -0.34 -5.74
CA LEU A 612 -0.04 0.81 -4.84
C LEU A 612 -0.90 1.91 -5.47
N GLN A 613 -0.83 2.12 -6.79
CA GLN A 613 -1.71 3.04 -7.50
C GLN A 613 -3.18 2.60 -7.42
N GLU A 614 -3.44 1.31 -7.58
CA GLU A 614 -4.79 0.75 -7.55
C GLU A 614 -5.28 0.43 -6.13
N LEU A 615 -4.39 0.46 -5.13
CA LEU A 615 -4.77 0.25 -3.73
C LEU A 615 -5.72 1.36 -3.26
N PRO A 616 -6.94 1.02 -2.81
CA PRO A 616 -7.85 2.03 -2.28
C PRO A 616 -7.26 2.72 -1.05
N LYS A 617 -7.25 4.05 -1.03
CA LYS A 617 -6.76 4.81 0.13
C LYS A 617 -7.65 4.58 1.36
N PRO A 618 -7.11 4.53 2.58
CA PRO A 618 -7.84 4.10 3.78
C PRO A 618 -9.17 4.83 4.00
N MET A 619 -9.21 6.15 3.86
CA MET A 619 -10.40 6.93 4.18
C MET A 619 -11.31 7.13 2.97
N THR A 620 -10.79 7.55 1.83
CA THR A 620 -11.58 7.93 0.65
C THR A 620 -11.92 6.77 -0.27
N LYS A 621 -11.24 5.62 -0.13
CA LYS A 621 -11.25 4.51 -1.09
C LYS A 621 -10.88 4.92 -2.52
N MET A 622 -10.25 6.08 -2.66
CA MET A 622 -9.74 6.60 -3.92
C MET A 622 -8.57 5.76 -4.43
N THR A 623 -8.48 5.59 -5.74
CA THR A 623 -7.38 4.94 -6.44
C THR A 623 -6.85 5.85 -7.54
N TRP A 624 -5.59 5.70 -7.92
CA TRP A 624 -4.96 6.33 -9.08
C TRP A 624 -4.83 7.86 -9.04
N ASP A 625 -5.31 8.56 -8.00
CA ASP A 625 -5.36 10.02 -7.92
C ASP A 625 -5.11 10.57 -6.51
N ASN A 626 -4.85 11.88 -6.45
CA ASN A 626 -4.71 12.67 -5.23
C ASN A 626 -5.57 13.95 -5.27
N PRO A 627 -6.91 13.86 -5.25
CA PRO A 627 -7.72 15.08 -5.15
C PRO A 627 -7.41 15.82 -3.85
N VAL A 628 -7.69 17.12 -3.82
CA VAL A 628 -7.65 17.89 -2.57
C VAL A 628 -8.90 17.60 -1.74
N LEU A 629 -8.69 17.32 -0.45
CA LEU A 629 -9.78 17.08 0.49
C LEU A 629 -10.26 18.39 1.08
N ILE A 630 -11.57 18.58 1.13
CA ILE A 630 -12.24 19.72 1.75
C ILE A 630 -13.38 19.27 2.67
N SER A 631 -13.73 20.09 3.66
CA SER A 631 -14.88 19.79 4.53
C SER A 631 -16.23 19.95 3.77
N PRO A 632 -17.29 19.26 4.21
CA PRO A 632 -18.64 19.48 3.67
C PRO A 632 -19.14 20.91 3.83
N ALA A 633 -18.85 21.56 4.95
CA ALA A 633 -19.25 22.94 5.21
C ALA A 633 -18.51 23.92 4.29
N MET A 634 -17.20 23.72 4.08
CA MET A 634 -16.41 24.54 3.19
C MET A 634 -16.86 24.41 1.72
N ALA A 635 -17.31 23.24 1.30
CA ALA A 635 -17.81 23.02 -0.06
C ALA A 635 -19.01 23.91 -0.40
N VAL A 636 -19.88 24.15 0.58
CA VAL A 636 -21.08 24.99 0.44
C VAL A 636 -20.79 26.47 0.74
N ALA A 637 -19.81 26.73 1.64
CA ALA A 637 -19.46 28.07 2.10
C ALA A 637 -18.82 28.93 0.99
N GLN A 638 -18.79 30.28 1.21
CA GLN A 638 -18.05 31.23 0.38
C GLN A 638 -18.48 31.29 -1.11
N ARG A 639 -19.70 30.89 -1.44
CA ARG A 639 -20.24 30.84 -2.81
C ARG A 639 -19.47 29.94 -3.77
N MET A 640 -18.69 29.01 -3.25
CA MET A 640 -17.90 28.08 -4.09
C MET A 640 -18.78 27.01 -4.73
N ASP A 641 -19.84 26.55 -4.07
CA ASP A 641 -20.74 25.47 -4.52
C ASP A 641 -19.94 24.33 -5.20
N LEU A 642 -18.96 23.81 -4.44
CA LEU A 642 -18.07 22.77 -4.92
C LEU A 642 -18.70 21.39 -4.73
N LYS A 643 -18.50 20.54 -5.70
CA LYS A 643 -18.85 19.11 -5.67
C LYS A 643 -17.57 18.29 -5.82
N SER A 644 -17.58 17.05 -5.33
CA SER A 644 -16.52 16.12 -5.66
C SER A 644 -16.39 16.01 -7.17
N GLU A 645 -15.12 15.91 -7.67
CA GLU A 645 -14.74 15.92 -9.09
C GLU A 645 -14.71 17.31 -9.77
N ASP A 646 -15.16 18.40 -9.12
CA ASP A 646 -14.88 19.75 -9.62
C ASP A 646 -13.39 20.02 -9.62
N VAL A 647 -12.89 20.71 -10.67
CA VAL A 647 -11.50 21.15 -10.76
C VAL A 647 -11.39 22.58 -10.21
N VAL A 648 -10.44 22.75 -9.29
CA VAL A 648 -10.09 24.05 -8.71
C VAL A 648 -8.65 24.42 -9.02
N GLU A 649 -8.41 25.70 -9.23
CA GLU A 649 -7.06 26.27 -9.21
C GLU A 649 -6.72 26.67 -7.76
N LEU A 650 -5.60 26.15 -7.29
CA LEU A 650 -5.01 26.51 -6.00
C LEU A 650 -3.86 27.47 -6.25
N GLU A 651 -3.85 28.60 -5.56
CA GLU A 651 -2.76 29.57 -5.62
C GLU A 651 -2.18 29.80 -4.22
N LEU A 652 -0.87 29.58 -4.09
CA LEU A 652 -0.13 29.83 -2.85
C LEU A 652 1.19 30.54 -3.18
N ASN A 653 1.43 31.70 -2.55
CA ASN A 653 2.65 32.50 -2.76
C ASN A 653 2.92 32.79 -4.26
N GLY A 654 1.86 33.06 -5.05
CA GLY A 654 1.94 33.34 -6.47
C GLY A 654 2.21 32.14 -7.39
N ARG A 655 2.25 30.92 -6.85
CA ARG A 655 2.37 29.66 -7.60
C ARG A 655 1.00 29.00 -7.68
N LYS A 656 0.73 28.35 -8.80
CA LYS A 656 -0.58 27.77 -9.12
C LYS A 656 -0.49 26.30 -9.48
N VAL A 657 -1.52 25.56 -9.10
CA VAL A 657 -1.75 24.17 -9.54
C VAL A 657 -3.25 23.93 -9.66
N GLU A 658 -3.65 23.16 -10.65
CA GLU A 658 -5.03 22.68 -10.73
C GLU A 658 -5.15 21.32 -10.04
N ALA A 659 -6.29 21.07 -9.38
CA ALA A 659 -6.60 19.80 -8.76
C ALA A 659 -8.09 19.53 -8.71
N ALA A 660 -8.48 18.25 -8.74
CA ALA A 660 -9.86 17.87 -8.45
C ALA A 660 -10.13 17.94 -6.94
N VAL A 661 -11.39 18.18 -6.59
CA VAL A 661 -11.86 18.25 -5.21
C VAL A 661 -12.52 16.92 -4.80
N TRP A 662 -12.31 16.52 -3.56
CA TRP A 662 -13.08 15.49 -2.88
C TRP A 662 -13.62 16.01 -1.56
N ILE A 663 -14.93 15.91 -1.35
CA ILE A 663 -15.59 16.32 -0.11
C ILE A 663 -15.44 15.18 0.90
N GLN A 664 -14.69 15.44 1.98
CA GLN A 664 -14.37 14.46 3.01
C GLN A 664 -15.08 14.82 4.32
N ALA A 665 -15.96 13.92 4.76
CA ALA A 665 -16.56 14.03 6.08
C ALA A 665 -15.48 14.00 7.17
N GLY A 666 -15.63 14.80 8.21
CA GLY A 666 -14.65 14.90 9.30
C GLY A 666 -13.41 15.75 8.99
N HIS A 667 -13.33 16.39 7.84
CA HIS A 667 -12.26 17.34 7.54
C HIS A 667 -12.51 18.69 8.22
N PRO A 668 -11.49 19.34 8.84
CA PRO A 668 -11.66 20.65 9.47
C PRO A 668 -12.07 21.74 8.47
N ASP A 669 -12.87 22.70 8.93
CA ASP A 669 -13.26 23.84 8.12
C ASP A 669 -12.11 24.83 7.91
N ASN A 670 -12.16 25.60 6.81
CA ASN A 670 -11.12 26.53 6.41
C ASN A 670 -9.72 25.88 6.28
N SER A 671 -9.70 24.61 5.95
CA SER A 671 -8.49 23.82 5.68
C SER A 671 -8.72 22.92 4.48
N ILE A 672 -7.65 22.65 3.72
CA ILE A 672 -7.62 21.64 2.67
C ILE A 672 -6.44 20.72 2.87
N THR A 673 -6.57 19.47 2.45
CA THR A 673 -5.46 18.51 2.45
C THR A 673 -5.05 18.18 1.03
N ALA A 674 -3.77 18.33 0.74
CA ALA A 674 -3.11 18.03 -0.54
C ALA A 674 -2.12 16.89 -0.36
N PHE A 675 -2.33 15.75 -1.04
CA PHE A 675 -1.42 14.62 -1.01
C PHE A 675 -0.30 14.79 -2.02
N LEU A 676 0.93 14.47 -1.60
CA LEU A 676 2.15 14.54 -2.39
C LEU A 676 2.33 13.29 -3.26
N GLY A 677 3.20 13.35 -4.26
CA GLY A 677 3.71 12.17 -4.97
C GLY A 677 3.08 11.89 -6.34
N TYR A 678 2.03 12.59 -6.72
CA TYR A 678 1.37 12.50 -8.02
C TYR A 678 1.82 13.59 -9.01
N GLY A 679 1.30 13.55 -10.23
CA GLY A 679 1.65 14.52 -11.27
C GLY A 679 3.06 14.34 -11.85
N ARG A 680 3.64 13.14 -11.71
CA ARG A 680 4.96 12.78 -12.23
C ARG A 680 4.99 12.86 -13.78
N ARG A 681 6.09 13.33 -14.32
CA ARG A 681 6.31 13.40 -15.78
C ARG A 681 7.14 12.23 -16.30
N ARG A 682 7.99 11.66 -15.45
CA ARG A 682 8.88 10.53 -15.77
C ARG A 682 8.86 9.50 -14.63
N SER A 683 7.84 8.68 -14.61
CA SER A 683 7.66 7.67 -13.56
C SER A 683 7.50 6.25 -14.11
N GLY A 684 7.31 6.09 -15.42
CA GLY A 684 6.96 4.82 -16.05
C GLY A 684 5.48 4.73 -16.41
N ARG A 685 5.02 3.54 -16.78
CA ARG A 685 3.69 3.29 -17.38
C ARG A 685 2.53 3.58 -16.44
N ALA A 686 2.69 3.28 -15.15
CA ALA A 686 1.63 3.44 -14.17
C ALA A 686 1.56 4.86 -13.61
N GLY A 687 2.71 5.51 -13.40
CA GLY A 687 2.76 6.75 -12.65
C GLY A 687 2.81 8.03 -13.48
N THR A 688 3.19 7.94 -14.75
CA THR A 688 3.33 9.15 -15.59
C THR A 688 1.96 9.75 -15.88
N GLY A 689 1.78 11.03 -15.52
CA GLY A 689 0.55 11.79 -15.78
C GLY A 689 -0.63 11.46 -14.86
N ALA A 690 -0.45 10.60 -13.85
CA ALA A 690 -1.49 10.33 -12.87
C ALA A 690 -1.58 11.45 -11.82
N GLY A 691 -2.79 11.92 -11.51
CA GLY A 691 -3.06 12.90 -10.46
C GLY A 691 -2.44 14.28 -10.68
N PHE A 692 -2.18 15.00 -9.57
CA PHE A 692 -1.82 16.42 -9.55
C PHE A 692 -0.53 16.64 -8.75
N ASP A 693 0.38 17.47 -9.29
CA ASP A 693 1.69 17.74 -8.69
C ASP A 693 1.63 18.87 -7.64
N MET A 694 1.45 18.50 -6.39
CA MET A 694 1.37 19.45 -5.27
C MET A 694 2.73 20.02 -4.84
N TYR A 695 3.85 19.46 -5.30
CA TYR A 695 5.17 20.04 -5.05
C TYR A 695 5.35 21.40 -5.73
N GLN A 696 4.61 21.70 -6.81
CA GLN A 696 4.68 22.97 -7.52
C GLN A 696 4.29 24.18 -6.67
N ILE A 697 3.50 23.98 -5.61
CA ILE A 697 3.07 25.07 -4.72
C ILE A 697 3.61 24.91 -3.28
N ARG A 698 4.32 23.82 -2.97
CA ARG A 698 4.83 23.54 -1.65
C ARG A 698 6.03 24.43 -1.30
N PRO A 699 5.97 25.31 -0.27
CA PRO A 699 7.07 26.19 0.08
C PRO A 699 8.07 25.54 1.04
N SER A 700 9.34 25.95 0.96
CA SER A 700 10.40 25.44 1.84
C SER A 700 10.31 25.94 3.29
N ALA A 701 9.72 27.13 3.50
CA ALA A 701 9.59 27.69 4.85
C ALA A 701 8.50 26.99 5.69
N THR A 702 7.47 26.46 5.04
CA THR A 702 6.34 25.79 5.68
C THR A 702 5.97 24.55 4.88
N PRO A 703 6.83 23.51 4.89
CA PRO A 703 6.71 22.39 3.95
C PRO A 703 5.53 21.46 4.27
N TRP A 704 4.91 21.57 5.45
CA TRP A 704 3.86 20.68 5.89
C TRP A 704 2.47 21.32 5.90
N PHE A 705 2.37 22.60 6.20
CA PHE A 705 1.14 23.35 6.08
C PHE A 705 1.43 24.83 5.90
N ALA A 706 0.58 25.53 5.17
CA ALA A 706 0.70 26.96 4.92
C ALA A 706 -0.70 27.61 4.93
N ASN A 707 -0.76 28.88 5.28
CA ASN A 707 -2.00 29.64 5.29
C ASN A 707 -2.09 30.59 4.08
N GLY A 708 -3.31 30.95 3.71
CA GLY A 708 -3.56 31.93 2.66
C GLY A 708 -3.60 31.33 1.25
N VAL A 709 -3.94 30.06 1.13
CA VAL A 709 -4.22 29.48 -0.18
C VAL A 709 -5.53 30.05 -0.74
N ASN A 710 -5.47 30.53 -1.99
CA ASN A 710 -6.65 30.94 -2.75
C ASN A 710 -7.18 29.76 -3.55
N ILE A 711 -8.49 29.56 -3.50
CA ILE A 711 -9.18 28.48 -4.22
C ILE A 711 -10.14 29.10 -5.21
N ARG A 712 -10.03 28.75 -6.47
CA ARG A 712 -10.90 29.21 -7.54
C ARG A 712 -11.43 28.05 -8.36
N LYS A 713 -12.75 27.91 -8.46
CA LYS A 713 -13.39 26.93 -9.34
C LYS A 713 -13.08 27.25 -10.81
N THR A 714 -12.58 26.27 -11.57
CA THR A 714 -12.25 26.45 -12.99
C THR A 714 -13.43 26.21 -13.92
N GLY A 715 -14.45 25.50 -13.47
CA GLY A 715 -15.59 25.01 -14.26
C GLY A 715 -15.32 23.67 -14.94
N GLY A 716 -14.10 23.14 -14.86
CA GLY A 716 -13.76 21.80 -15.34
C GLY A 716 -14.21 20.70 -14.35
N THR A 717 -14.31 19.48 -14.85
CA THR A 717 -14.54 18.26 -14.05
C THR A 717 -13.46 17.23 -14.34
N TYR A 718 -13.11 16.45 -13.32
CA TYR A 718 -12.10 15.39 -13.43
C TYR A 718 -12.61 14.11 -12.75
N VAL A 719 -12.73 13.04 -13.50
CA VAL A 719 -13.29 11.77 -13.02
C VAL A 719 -12.34 11.13 -12.02
N LEU A 720 -12.85 10.83 -10.84
CA LEU A 720 -12.16 10.16 -9.75
C LEU A 720 -12.67 8.72 -9.61
N ALA A 721 -11.77 7.76 -9.37
CA ALA A 721 -12.12 6.36 -9.24
C ALA A 721 -12.03 5.91 -7.77
N SER A 722 -13.17 5.59 -7.17
CA SER A 722 -13.28 5.07 -5.81
C SER A 722 -13.86 3.66 -5.81
N THR A 723 -13.39 2.81 -4.90
CA THR A 723 -13.92 1.45 -4.72
C THR A 723 -15.05 1.35 -3.71
N GLN A 724 -15.44 2.46 -3.09
CA GLN A 724 -16.54 2.52 -2.13
C GLN A 724 -17.89 2.64 -2.85
N GLY A 725 -18.51 1.53 -3.17
CA GLY A 725 -19.75 1.57 -3.96
C GLY A 725 -20.68 0.37 -3.78
N TYR A 726 -20.37 -0.54 -2.84
CA TYR A 726 -21.13 -1.79 -2.75
C TYR A 726 -22.19 -1.82 -1.67
N GLN A 727 -21.99 -1.12 -0.57
CA GLN A 727 -22.85 -1.14 0.60
C GLN A 727 -23.10 0.27 1.10
N SER A 728 -24.32 0.51 1.58
CA SER A 728 -24.70 1.71 2.32
C SER A 728 -25.25 1.30 3.67
N ILE A 729 -24.92 2.03 4.71
CA ILE A 729 -25.54 1.88 6.04
C ILE A 729 -27.00 2.27 5.95
N GLU A 730 -27.33 3.33 5.22
CA GLU A 730 -28.71 3.76 5.02
C GLU A 730 -29.40 2.90 3.94
N THR A 731 -30.58 2.41 4.27
CA THR A 731 -31.49 1.80 3.28
C THR A 731 -32.19 2.89 2.46
N PRO A 732 -32.78 2.55 1.30
CA PRO A 732 -33.56 3.52 0.50
C PRO A 732 -34.70 4.22 1.28
N ASN A 733 -35.15 3.62 2.37
CA ASN A 733 -36.20 4.14 3.21
C ASN A 733 -35.67 5.02 4.37
N GLY A 734 -34.36 5.31 4.41
CA GLY A 734 -33.73 6.10 5.46
C GLY A 734 -33.50 5.37 6.80
N ALA A 735 -33.78 4.08 6.87
CA ALA A 735 -33.45 3.28 8.05
C ALA A 735 -31.97 2.87 8.02
N GLU A 736 -31.29 2.91 9.15
CA GLU A 736 -29.93 2.39 9.24
C GLU A 736 -29.93 0.87 9.18
N ARG A 737 -28.99 0.33 8.39
CA ARG A 737 -28.72 -1.11 8.33
C ARG A 737 -27.41 -1.39 9.09
N PRO A 738 -27.43 -2.25 10.12
CA PRO A 738 -26.27 -2.48 10.96
C PRO A 738 -25.27 -3.43 10.25
N LEU A 739 -24.58 -2.91 9.21
CA LEU A 739 -23.51 -3.66 8.54
C LEU A 739 -22.27 -3.78 9.42
N ILE A 740 -22.06 -2.83 10.32
CA ILE A 740 -21.02 -2.88 11.36
C ILE A 740 -21.68 -2.83 12.71
N GLN A 741 -21.35 -3.79 13.54
CA GLN A 741 -21.75 -3.81 14.94
C GLN A 741 -20.68 -3.08 15.75
N ALA A 742 -21.08 -2.02 16.44
CA ALA A 742 -20.21 -1.22 17.30
C ALA A 742 -20.95 -0.79 18.56
N ALA A 743 -20.25 -0.77 19.70
CA ALA A 743 -20.79 -0.31 20.97
C ALA A 743 -19.72 0.41 21.80
N THR A 744 -20.14 1.10 22.84
CA THR A 744 -19.22 1.57 23.88
C THR A 744 -18.88 0.41 24.85
N LEU A 745 -17.78 0.56 25.58
CA LEU A 745 -17.36 -0.44 26.57
C LEU A 745 -18.45 -0.63 27.66
N ASP A 746 -19.10 0.44 28.09
CA ASP A 746 -20.19 0.39 29.06
C ASP A 746 -21.44 -0.32 28.50
N GLU A 747 -21.77 -0.12 27.24
CA GLU A 747 -22.86 -0.83 26.56
C GLU A 747 -22.54 -2.31 26.44
N TYR A 748 -21.30 -2.64 26.02
CA TYR A 748 -20.84 -4.03 25.93
C TYR A 748 -20.91 -4.74 27.29
N HIS A 749 -20.50 -4.09 28.39
CA HIS A 749 -20.60 -4.69 29.72
C HIS A 749 -22.04 -4.89 30.18
N ARG A 750 -22.98 -4.02 29.77
CA ARG A 750 -24.40 -4.17 30.09
C ARG A 750 -25.10 -5.25 29.24
N GLU A 751 -24.75 -5.28 27.94
CA GLU A 751 -25.33 -6.21 26.97
C GLU A 751 -24.24 -6.86 26.09
N PRO A 752 -23.51 -7.85 26.60
CA PRO A 752 -22.39 -8.46 25.89
C PRO A 752 -22.76 -9.12 24.55
N ASN A 753 -24.02 -9.48 24.37
CA ASN A 753 -24.54 -10.12 23.15
C ASN A 753 -25.16 -9.12 22.15
N PHE A 754 -24.95 -7.81 22.31
CA PHE A 754 -25.55 -6.77 21.45
C PHE A 754 -25.33 -6.98 19.95
N ALA A 755 -24.23 -7.62 19.57
CA ALA A 755 -23.88 -7.87 18.18
C ALA A 755 -24.49 -9.15 17.59
N LYS A 756 -25.14 -9.99 18.43
CA LYS A 756 -25.73 -11.25 17.95
C LYS A 756 -27.08 -10.96 17.30
N GLU A 757 -27.16 -11.15 16.00
CA GLU A 757 -28.43 -11.18 15.30
C GLU A 757 -29.13 -12.54 15.49
N GLU A 758 -30.46 -12.57 15.45
CA GLU A 758 -31.20 -13.82 15.43
C GLU A 758 -30.90 -14.58 14.13
N GLU A 759 -30.20 -15.68 14.24
CA GLU A 759 -29.97 -16.57 13.12
C GLU A 759 -31.29 -17.29 12.76
N PRO A 760 -31.67 -17.36 11.48
CA PRO A 760 -32.80 -18.15 11.05
C PRO A 760 -32.67 -19.63 11.48
N PRO A 761 -33.78 -20.33 11.77
CA PRO A 761 -33.73 -21.74 12.08
C PRO A 761 -32.96 -22.56 11.05
N LYS A 762 -32.15 -23.50 11.54
CA LYS A 762 -31.29 -24.35 10.67
C LYS A 762 -32.06 -25.18 9.66
N GLU A 763 -33.31 -25.52 9.98
CA GLU A 763 -34.19 -26.30 9.13
C GLU A 763 -34.67 -25.54 7.86
N LEU A 764 -34.61 -24.21 7.88
CA LEU A 764 -35.01 -23.37 6.74
C LEU A 764 -33.89 -23.29 5.71
N THR A 765 -33.60 -24.40 5.02
CA THR A 765 -32.60 -24.44 3.95
C THR A 765 -33.02 -25.38 2.83
N LEU A 766 -32.70 -25.00 1.60
CA LEU A 766 -32.85 -25.83 0.40
C LEU A 766 -31.59 -26.68 0.11
N TYR A 767 -30.55 -26.51 0.92
CA TYR A 767 -29.31 -27.25 0.74
C TYR A 767 -29.38 -28.63 1.37
N PRO A 768 -28.85 -29.66 0.70
CA PRO A 768 -28.63 -30.93 1.36
C PRO A 768 -27.64 -30.71 2.52
N GLY A 769 -27.98 -31.20 3.70
CA GLY A 769 -27.11 -31.08 4.87
C GLY A 769 -25.81 -31.87 4.68
N PHE A 770 -24.69 -31.20 4.84
CA PHE A 770 -23.37 -31.83 4.92
C PHE A 770 -22.83 -31.63 6.35
N ASP A 771 -22.38 -32.70 6.98
CA ASP A 771 -21.88 -32.65 8.35
C ASP A 771 -20.37 -32.31 8.38
N TYR A 772 -20.07 -31.04 8.37
CA TYR A 772 -18.69 -30.53 8.45
C TYR A 772 -18.03 -30.81 9.79
N ALA A 773 -18.82 -30.99 10.88
CA ALA A 773 -18.29 -31.26 12.19
C ALA A 773 -17.61 -32.64 12.31
N LYS A 774 -17.97 -33.58 11.43
CA LYS A 774 -17.33 -34.91 11.38
C LYS A 774 -16.02 -34.92 10.56
N GLN A 775 -15.67 -33.83 9.90
CA GLN A 775 -14.44 -33.78 9.09
C GLN A 775 -13.22 -33.47 9.99
N PRO A 776 -12.04 -33.95 9.62
CA PRO A 776 -10.81 -33.65 10.37
C PRO A 776 -10.48 -32.15 10.41
N TYR A 777 -10.87 -31.44 9.35
CA TYR A 777 -10.74 -29.99 9.25
C TYR A 777 -12.04 -29.35 8.77
N ALA A 778 -12.35 -28.20 9.33
CA ALA A 778 -13.33 -27.27 8.81
C ALA A 778 -12.75 -25.85 8.92
N TRP A 779 -12.49 -25.23 7.79
CA TRP A 779 -11.80 -23.95 7.77
C TRP A 779 -12.74 -22.78 8.00
N GLY A 780 -12.28 -21.82 8.78
CA GLY A 780 -13.01 -20.57 9.03
C GLY A 780 -12.08 -19.43 9.40
N MET A 781 -12.63 -18.23 9.43
CA MET A 781 -11.91 -16.99 9.72
C MET A 781 -12.70 -16.14 10.71
N ALA A 782 -12.00 -15.48 11.60
CA ALA A 782 -12.54 -14.41 12.45
C ALA A 782 -11.75 -13.12 12.21
N ILE A 783 -12.46 -12.00 12.08
CA ILE A 783 -11.86 -10.67 11.85
C ILE A 783 -12.26 -9.77 13.01
N ASP A 784 -11.29 -9.30 13.78
CA ASP A 784 -11.53 -8.38 14.88
C ASP A 784 -11.54 -6.94 14.39
N LEU A 785 -12.74 -6.33 14.35
CA LEU A 785 -12.90 -4.94 13.94
C LEU A 785 -12.34 -3.95 14.97
N ASN A 786 -12.22 -4.38 16.22
CA ASN A 786 -11.59 -3.56 17.24
C ASN A 786 -10.07 -3.42 17.03
N ALA A 787 -9.43 -4.51 16.63
CA ALA A 787 -8.00 -4.54 16.29
C ALA A 787 -7.68 -3.99 14.90
N CYS A 788 -8.61 -4.09 13.93
CA CYS A 788 -8.37 -3.66 12.56
C CYS A 788 -8.17 -2.14 12.48
N VAL A 789 -7.02 -1.72 11.94
CA VAL A 789 -6.64 -0.29 11.76
C VAL A 789 -6.87 0.23 10.35
N GLY A 790 -7.47 -0.54 9.44
CA GLY A 790 -7.80 -0.10 8.09
C GLY A 790 -6.60 0.17 7.16
N CYS A 791 -5.42 -0.34 7.47
CA CYS A 791 -4.17 -0.06 6.74
C CYS A 791 -4.09 -0.63 5.31
N ASN A 792 -5.04 -1.49 4.91
CA ASN A 792 -5.13 -2.13 3.58
C ASN A 792 -3.98 -3.09 3.22
N ASN A 793 -3.08 -3.42 4.15
CA ASN A 793 -1.96 -4.31 3.88
C ASN A 793 -2.41 -5.71 3.44
N CYS A 794 -3.51 -6.20 4.00
CA CYS A 794 -4.13 -7.47 3.63
C CYS A 794 -4.58 -7.52 2.15
N ILE A 795 -4.91 -6.38 1.54
CA ILE A 795 -5.28 -6.28 0.13
C ILE A 795 -4.05 -6.55 -0.75
N ILE A 796 -2.94 -5.87 -0.48
CA ILE A 796 -1.69 -6.04 -1.25
C ILE A 796 -1.12 -7.45 -1.05
N ALA A 797 -1.12 -7.95 0.19
CA ALA A 797 -0.66 -9.31 0.46
C ALA A 797 -1.47 -10.37 -0.31
N CYS A 798 -2.81 -10.20 -0.35
CA CYS A 798 -3.68 -11.07 -1.15
C CYS A 798 -3.41 -10.93 -2.65
N GLN A 799 -3.15 -9.71 -3.14
CA GLN A 799 -2.87 -9.44 -4.54
C GLN A 799 -1.57 -10.10 -4.99
N SER A 800 -0.51 -9.96 -4.21
CA SER A 800 0.78 -10.60 -4.45
C SER A 800 0.69 -12.12 -4.42
N GLU A 801 0.08 -12.68 -3.37
CA GLU A 801 -0.07 -14.13 -3.17
C GLU A 801 -0.84 -14.81 -4.29
N ASN A 802 -1.95 -14.20 -4.72
CA ASN A 802 -2.93 -14.85 -5.56
C ASN A 802 -2.87 -14.40 -7.03
N ASN A 803 -1.79 -13.81 -7.49
CA ASN A 803 -1.62 -13.32 -8.87
C ASN A 803 -2.80 -12.45 -9.34
N ILE A 804 -3.29 -11.55 -8.50
CA ILE A 804 -4.42 -10.68 -8.84
C ILE A 804 -3.95 -9.56 -9.76
N ALA A 805 -4.67 -9.38 -10.86
CA ALA A 805 -4.33 -8.39 -11.89
C ALA A 805 -4.59 -6.95 -11.44
N ILE A 806 -3.84 -6.02 -12.02
CA ILE A 806 -4.12 -4.57 -12.03
C ILE A 806 -5.06 -4.30 -13.21
N VAL A 807 -6.09 -3.48 -13.03
CA VAL A 807 -7.08 -3.20 -14.06
C VAL A 807 -7.01 -1.77 -14.61
N GLY A 808 -6.42 -0.84 -13.86
CA GLY A 808 -6.31 0.57 -14.21
C GLY A 808 -7.52 1.41 -13.80
N LYS A 809 -7.33 2.74 -13.75
CA LYS A 809 -8.30 3.72 -13.28
C LYS A 809 -9.67 3.59 -13.96
N GLU A 810 -9.70 3.46 -15.28
CA GLU A 810 -10.96 3.36 -16.05
C GLU A 810 -11.79 2.15 -15.62
N GLN A 811 -11.15 0.99 -15.46
CA GLN A 811 -11.86 -0.22 -15.06
C GLN A 811 -12.31 -0.18 -13.61
N VAL A 812 -11.53 0.44 -12.71
CA VAL A 812 -11.95 0.70 -11.33
C VAL A 812 -13.21 1.59 -11.32
N ASN A 813 -13.21 2.67 -12.09
CA ASN A 813 -14.38 3.56 -12.21
C ASN A 813 -15.64 2.84 -12.74
N ARG A 814 -15.46 1.81 -13.56
CA ARG A 814 -16.54 0.93 -14.02
C ARG A 814 -16.94 -0.15 -12.99
N GLY A 815 -16.39 -0.14 -11.77
CA GLY A 815 -16.63 -1.15 -10.74
C GLY A 815 -16.02 -2.53 -11.04
N ARG A 816 -14.96 -2.59 -11.87
CA ARG A 816 -14.33 -3.83 -12.33
C ARG A 816 -12.99 -4.14 -11.68
N HIS A 817 -12.67 -3.54 -10.53
CA HIS A 817 -11.46 -3.86 -9.78
C HIS A 817 -11.45 -5.32 -9.35
N MET A 818 -10.23 -5.90 -9.26
CA MET A 818 -10.06 -7.35 -9.10
C MET A 818 -9.63 -7.79 -7.70
N HIS A 819 -9.51 -6.90 -6.73
CA HIS A 819 -9.14 -7.27 -5.37
C HIS A 819 -10.13 -8.27 -4.78
N TRP A 820 -9.63 -9.42 -4.31
CA TRP A 820 -10.46 -10.49 -3.70
C TRP A 820 -10.93 -10.14 -2.30
N LEU A 821 -10.15 -9.31 -1.62
CA LEU A 821 -10.48 -8.73 -0.32
C LEU A 821 -10.52 -7.21 -0.49
N ARG A 822 -11.57 -6.58 0.03
CA ARG A 822 -11.66 -5.13 0.14
C ARG A 822 -11.79 -4.74 1.61
N VAL A 823 -11.39 -3.53 1.94
CA VAL A 823 -11.62 -2.95 3.28
C VAL A 823 -12.54 -1.75 3.06
N ASP A 824 -13.81 -1.92 3.40
CA ASP A 824 -14.80 -0.85 3.30
C ASP A 824 -14.64 0.13 4.47
N THR A 825 -14.99 1.40 4.26
CA THR A 825 -15.01 2.42 5.31
C THR A 825 -16.40 3.02 5.39
N TYR A 826 -17.00 3.00 6.57
CA TYR A 826 -18.33 3.56 6.82
C TYR A 826 -18.21 4.74 7.76
N TYR A 827 -19.00 5.77 7.51
CA TYR A 827 -19.08 6.98 8.33
C TYR A 827 -20.45 7.06 8.99
N GLN A 828 -20.49 7.28 10.30
CA GLN A 828 -21.71 7.35 11.08
C GLN A 828 -21.73 8.61 11.94
N GLY A 829 -22.90 9.24 12.09
CA GLY A 829 -23.10 10.43 12.91
C GLY A 829 -22.90 11.74 12.16
N ASP A 830 -22.44 12.78 12.87
CA ASP A 830 -22.27 14.13 12.32
C ASP A 830 -21.18 14.17 11.22
N ARG A 831 -21.52 14.79 10.10
CA ARG A 831 -20.57 14.95 8.97
C ARG A 831 -19.36 15.81 9.31
N ALA A 832 -19.46 16.69 10.30
CA ALA A 832 -18.32 17.50 10.74
C ALA A 832 -17.30 16.67 11.54
N ASN A 833 -17.77 15.67 12.30
CA ASN A 833 -16.91 14.78 13.08
C ASN A 833 -17.50 13.36 13.18
N PRO A 834 -17.55 12.61 12.06
CA PRO A 834 -18.16 11.28 12.04
C PRO A 834 -17.30 10.25 12.75
N LYS A 835 -17.93 9.22 13.28
CA LYS A 835 -17.28 7.96 13.63
C LYS A 835 -17.00 7.18 12.33
N ALA A 836 -15.77 6.75 12.10
CA ALA A 836 -15.44 5.93 10.96
C ALA A 836 -15.13 4.49 11.39
N HIS A 837 -15.55 3.55 10.56
CA HIS A 837 -15.42 2.12 10.81
C HIS A 837 -14.79 1.42 9.61
N PHE A 838 -13.86 0.52 9.87
CA PHE A 838 -13.21 -0.30 8.84
C PHE A 838 -13.76 -1.72 8.86
N GLN A 839 -14.11 -2.24 7.69
CA GLN A 839 -14.57 -3.63 7.55
C GLN A 839 -13.84 -4.35 6.43
N PRO A 840 -12.89 -5.22 6.74
CA PRO A 840 -12.32 -6.13 5.74
C PRO A 840 -13.36 -7.15 5.27
N VAL A 841 -13.58 -7.27 3.97
CA VAL A 841 -14.62 -8.12 3.39
C VAL A 841 -14.02 -9.08 2.35
N PRO A 842 -13.56 -10.28 2.75
CA PRO A 842 -13.22 -11.38 1.85
C PRO A 842 -14.46 -12.17 1.43
N CYS A 843 -14.30 -13.25 0.66
CA CYS A 843 -15.38 -14.25 0.52
C CYS A 843 -15.71 -14.85 1.88
N MET A 844 -17.01 -14.94 2.19
CA MET A 844 -17.48 -15.47 3.48
C MET A 844 -17.44 -16.99 3.55
N HIS A 845 -17.17 -17.70 2.45
CA HIS A 845 -17.24 -19.16 2.35
C HIS A 845 -18.52 -19.72 2.98
N CYS A 846 -19.65 -19.15 2.53
CA CYS A 846 -20.96 -19.47 3.06
C CYS A 846 -21.27 -20.97 2.95
N GLU A 847 -21.77 -21.61 4.00
CA GLU A 847 -22.21 -23.02 3.95
C GLU A 847 -23.46 -23.15 3.07
N ASN A 848 -24.38 -22.19 3.14
CA ASN A 848 -25.50 -22.05 2.24
C ASN A 848 -25.14 -21.01 1.15
N ALA A 849 -24.29 -21.38 0.19
CA ALA A 849 -23.73 -20.44 -0.78
C ALA A 849 -24.72 -20.12 -1.91
N PRO A 850 -25.32 -18.91 -1.94
CA PRO A 850 -26.27 -18.56 -3.00
C PRO A 850 -25.61 -18.45 -4.39
N CYS A 851 -24.29 -18.28 -4.43
CA CYS A 851 -23.52 -18.27 -5.66
C CYS A 851 -23.32 -19.65 -6.31
N GLU A 852 -23.44 -20.72 -5.52
CA GLU A 852 -23.28 -22.09 -5.99
C GLU A 852 -24.53 -22.57 -6.74
N LEU A 853 -25.70 -22.29 -6.20
CA LEU A 853 -26.98 -22.70 -6.79
C LEU A 853 -27.24 -22.12 -8.19
N VAL A 854 -26.69 -20.97 -8.48
CA VAL A 854 -26.90 -20.24 -9.75
C VAL A 854 -25.82 -20.50 -10.79
N CYS A 855 -24.83 -21.35 -10.48
CA CYS A 855 -23.78 -21.67 -11.43
C CYS A 855 -24.21 -22.79 -12.37
N PRO A 856 -24.42 -22.53 -13.68
CA PRO A 856 -24.98 -23.52 -14.61
C PRO A 856 -24.01 -24.69 -14.89
N VAL A 857 -22.73 -24.52 -14.56
CA VAL A 857 -21.68 -25.50 -14.86
C VAL A 857 -20.99 -26.07 -13.60
N GLY A 858 -21.50 -25.74 -12.41
CA GLY A 858 -20.88 -26.19 -11.15
C GLY A 858 -19.42 -25.73 -10.99
N ALA A 859 -19.08 -24.55 -11.50
CA ALA A 859 -17.75 -23.97 -11.32
C ALA A 859 -17.52 -23.42 -9.91
N THR A 860 -18.58 -23.27 -9.12
CA THR A 860 -18.54 -22.95 -7.71
C THR A 860 -19.15 -24.11 -6.94
N VAL A 861 -18.38 -24.74 -6.08
CA VAL A 861 -18.74 -25.96 -5.36
C VAL A 861 -18.12 -25.97 -3.96
N HIS A 862 -18.70 -26.71 -3.02
CA HIS A 862 -18.11 -26.91 -1.71
C HIS A 862 -17.11 -28.07 -1.68
N SER A 863 -16.00 -27.85 -0.97
CA SER A 863 -15.15 -28.95 -0.53
C SER A 863 -15.69 -29.61 0.73
N THR A 864 -15.20 -30.79 1.05
CA THR A 864 -15.53 -31.49 2.30
C THR A 864 -15.12 -30.73 3.57
N GLU A 865 -14.24 -29.76 3.47
CA GLU A 865 -13.74 -28.93 4.58
C GLU A 865 -14.48 -27.58 4.68
N GLY A 866 -15.52 -27.40 3.85
CA GLY A 866 -16.38 -26.22 3.86
C GLY A 866 -15.84 -25.02 3.08
N LEU A 867 -14.82 -25.19 2.25
CA LEU A 867 -14.40 -24.17 1.31
C LEU A 867 -15.41 -24.07 0.17
N ASN A 868 -15.84 -22.86 -0.15
CA ASN A 868 -16.55 -22.60 -1.38
C ASN A 868 -15.51 -22.40 -2.49
N ASP A 869 -15.19 -23.46 -3.21
CA ASP A 869 -14.14 -23.46 -4.21
C ASP A 869 -14.60 -22.80 -5.51
N MET A 870 -13.63 -22.27 -6.25
CA MET A 870 -13.86 -21.72 -7.59
C MET A 870 -13.00 -22.49 -8.60
N VAL A 871 -13.67 -23.27 -9.46
CA VAL A 871 -13.02 -24.07 -10.50
C VAL A 871 -12.94 -23.23 -11.78
N TYR A 872 -11.84 -22.53 -11.96
CA TYR A 872 -11.66 -21.54 -13.04
C TYR A 872 -11.88 -22.14 -14.43
N ASN A 873 -11.41 -23.36 -14.69
CA ASN A 873 -11.52 -24.02 -16.00
C ASN A 873 -12.95 -24.41 -16.39
N ARG A 874 -13.87 -24.51 -15.41
CA ARG A 874 -15.29 -24.74 -15.67
C ARG A 874 -16.07 -23.45 -15.88
N CYS A 875 -15.56 -22.32 -15.43
CA CYS A 875 -16.29 -21.07 -15.48
C CYS A 875 -16.51 -20.62 -16.93
N VAL A 876 -17.77 -20.46 -17.32
CA VAL A 876 -18.20 -19.97 -18.65
C VAL A 876 -18.61 -18.49 -18.63
N GLY A 877 -18.46 -17.81 -17.49
CA GLY A 877 -18.60 -16.36 -17.41
C GLY A 877 -20.01 -15.81 -17.38
N THR A 878 -21.02 -16.59 -16.97
CA THR A 878 -22.42 -16.10 -16.86
C THR A 878 -22.60 -14.98 -15.85
N ARG A 879 -21.69 -14.83 -14.84
CA ARG A 879 -21.67 -13.80 -13.79
C ARG A 879 -22.86 -13.79 -12.84
N TYR A 880 -23.82 -14.69 -12.98
CA TYR A 880 -24.97 -14.73 -12.09
C TYR A 880 -24.56 -14.91 -10.62
N CYS A 881 -23.49 -15.67 -10.36
CA CYS A 881 -22.91 -15.84 -9.03
C CYS A 881 -22.46 -14.53 -8.37
N SER A 882 -22.01 -13.52 -9.13
CA SER A 882 -21.64 -12.21 -8.59
C SER A 882 -22.88 -11.38 -8.24
N ASN A 883 -23.94 -11.46 -9.05
CA ASN A 883 -25.20 -10.78 -8.77
C ASN A 883 -25.87 -11.36 -7.51
N ASN A 884 -25.81 -12.70 -7.36
CA ASN A 884 -26.46 -13.41 -6.27
C ASN A 884 -25.65 -13.39 -4.95
N CYS A 885 -24.38 -13.00 -4.99
CA CYS A 885 -23.57 -12.84 -3.78
C CYS A 885 -24.01 -11.59 -3.00
N PRO A 886 -24.56 -11.72 -1.77
CA PRO A 886 -24.98 -10.55 -0.99
C PRO A 886 -23.78 -9.69 -0.54
N TYR A 887 -22.61 -10.29 -0.35
CA TYR A 887 -21.38 -9.63 0.08
C TYR A 887 -20.62 -8.93 -1.05
N LYS A 888 -21.00 -9.16 -2.32
CA LYS A 888 -20.37 -8.56 -3.51
C LYS A 888 -18.84 -8.75 -3.56
N VAL A 889 -18.38 -9.96 -3.31
CA VAL A 889 -16.95 -10.33 -3.22
C VAL A 889 -16.47 -11.22 -4.37
N ARG A 890 -17.24 -11.33 -5.43
CA ARG A 890 -16.86 -12.09 -6.61
C ARG A 890 -16.44 -11.15 -7.72
N ARG A 891 -15.27 -11.42 -8.33
CA ARG A 891 -14.60 -10.56 -9.30
C ARG A 891 -14.54 -11.23 -10.65
N PHE A 892 -14.91 -10.49 -11.70
CA PHE A 892 -15.00 -11.04 -13.04
C PHE A 892 -13.93 -10.43 -13.96
N ASN A 893 -13.23 -11.27 -14.70
CA ASN A 893 -12.27 -10.85 -15.72
C ASN A 893 -13.00 -10.44 -17.00
N PHE A 894 -13.48 -9.19 -17.05
CA PHE A 894 -14.16 -8.63 -18.23
C PHE A 894 -13.23 -8.52 -19.43
N LEU A 895 -11.96 -8.26 -19.19
CA LEU A 895 -10.90 -8.19 -20.18
C LEU A 895 -9.76 -9.13 -19.77
N LEU A 896 -8.77 -9.31 -20.63
CA LEU A 896 -7.51 -9.96 -20.28
C LEU A 896 -6.68 -8.95 -19.49
N PHE A 897 -6.92 -8.88 -18.17
CA PHE A 897 -6.22 -7.93 -17.31
C PHE A 897 -4.78 -8.35 -17.00
N GLN A 898 -4.48 -9.64 -17.05
CA GLN A 898 -3.14 -10.16 -16.82
C GLN A 898 -2.24 -9.84 -18.00
N ASP A 899 -1.05 -9.31 -17.71
CA ASP A 899 -0.01 -9.14 -18.72
C ASP A 899 0.73 -10.49 -18.93
N TRP A 900 0.44 -11.13 -20.06
CA TRP A 900 1.06 -12.40 -20.45
C TRP A 900 2.32 -12.21 -21.28
N ASP A 901 2.56 -11.02 -21.79
CA ASP A 901 3.61 -10.75 -22.78
C ASP A 901 4.90 -10.26 -22.15
N THR A 902 4.83 -9.47 -21.08
CA THR A 902 6.00 -8.93 -20.40
C THR A 902 6.77 -10.01 -19.65
N PRO A 903 8.01 -10.36 -20.05
CA PRO A 903 8.77 -11.48 -19.47
C PRO A 903 9.03 -11.31 -17.97
N GLN A 904 9.30 -10.07 -17.52
CA GLN A 904 9.59 -9.75 -16.11
C GLN A 904 8.42 -10.13 -15.20
N TYR A 905 7.18 -9.84 -15.59
CA TYR A 905 6.01 -10.17 -14.79
C TYR A 905 5.74 -11.68 -14.68
N LYS A 906 6.22 -12.48 -15.63
CA LYS A 906 6.14 -13.94 -15.54
C LYS A 906 7.00 -14.48 -14.39
N MET A 907 8.14 -13.84 -14.13
CA MET A 907 9.05 -14.24 -13.04
C MET A 907 8.47 -13.92 -11.66
N MET A 908 7.64 -12.89 -11.54
CA MET A 908 7.03 -12.46 -10.28
C MET A 908 5.91 -13.39 -9.81
N ARG A 909 5.24 -14.07 -10.74
CA ARG A 909 4.02 -14.83 -10.44
C ARG A 909 4.29 -15.99 -9.48
N ASN A 910 3.41 -16.11 -8.49
CA ASN A 910 3.36 -17.29 -7.63
C ASN A 910 2.96 -18.51 -8.46
N PRO A 911 3.83 -19.55 -8.58
CA PRO A 911 3.56 -20.71 -9.41
C PRO A 911 2.45 -21.61 -8.86
N ASP A 912 2.15 -21.53 -7.56
CA ASP A 912 1.14 -22.37 -6.91
C ASP A 912 -0.29 -21.86 -7.11
N VAL A 913 -0.43 -20.69 -7.72
CA VAL A 913 -1.73 -20.05 -7.99
C VAL A 913 -1.91 -19.83 -9.49
N SER A 914 -3.00 -20.37 -10.03
CA SER A 914 -3.37 -20.18 -11.44
C SER A 914 -3.43 -18.70 -11.83
N VAL A 915 -2.88 -18.35 -12.96
CA VAL A 915 -3.05 -17.05 -13.60
C VAL A 915 -4.32 -17.11 -14.45
N ARG A 916 -5.32 -16.32 -14.10
CA ARG A 916 -6.64 -16.38 -14.74
C ARG A 916 -6.68 -15.57 -16.02
N SER A 917 -7.44 -16.05 -16.97
CA SER A 917 -7.67 -15.42 -18.24
C SER A 917 -8.99 -14.61 -18.25
N ARG A 918 -9.30 -13.96 -19.38
CA ARG A 918 -10.57 -13.31 -19.63
C ARG A 918 -11.74 -14.29 -19.50
N GLY A 919 -12.89 -13.82 -19.00
CA GLY A 919 -14.15 -14.55 -19.02
C GLY A 919 -14.38 -15.49 -17.84
N VAL A 920 -13.52 -15.44 -16.81
CA VAL A 920 -13.68 -16.27 -15.61
C VAL A 920 -13.90 -15.41 -14.37
N MET A 921 -14.58 -16.01 -13.39
CA MET A 921 -14.85 -15.42 -12.09
C MET A 921 -13.71 -15.74 -11.12
N GLU A 922 -13.34 -14.78 -10.27
CA GLU A 922 -12.37 -14.93 -9.18
C GLU A 922 -12.99 -14.56 -7.84
N LYS A 923 -12.45 -15.10 -6.76
CA LYS A 923 -12.82 -14.77 -5.38
C LYS A 923 -11.75 -15.24 -4.41
N CYS A 924 -11.81 -14.79 -3.16
CA CYS A 924 -10.98 -15.32 -2.08
C CYS A 924 -11.19 -16.85 -1.93
N THR A 925 -10.09 -17.58 -1.82
CA THR A 925 -10.04 -19.05 -1.67
C THR A 925 -9.55 -19.48 -0.29
N TYR A 926 -9.37 -18.56 0.67
CA TYR A 926 -8.63 -18.77 1.91
C TYR A 926 -7.18 -19.24 1.69
N CYS A 927 -6.57 -18.81 0.58
CA CYS A 927 -5.23 -19.27 0.18
C CYS A 927 -5.15 -20.81 0.14
N VAL A 928 -6.01 -21.42 -0.67
CA VAL A 928 -6.13 -22.90 -0.77
C VAL A 928 -4.79 -23.57 -1.08
N GLN A 929 -3.88 -22.89 -1.77
CA GLN A 929 -2.51 -23.35 -2.03
C GLN A 929 -1.73 -23.56 -0.72
N ARG A 930 -1.85 -22.64 0.25
CA ARG A 930 -1.19 -22.75 1.57
C ARG A 930 -1.82 -23.89 2.39
N ILE A 931 -3.16 -24.06 2.32
CA ILE A 931 -3.84 -25.19 2.93
C ILE A 931 -3.30 -26.51 2.37
N SER A 932 -3.14 -26.59 1.05
CA SER A 932 -2.64 -27.79 0.37
C SER A 932 -1.18 -28.08 0.75
N GLU A 933 -0.33 -27.09 0.83
CA GLU A 933 1.08 -27.22 1.22
C GLU A 933 1.19 -27.81 2.64
N HIS A 934 0.51 -27.17 3.63
CA HIS A 934 0.55 -27.63 5.02
C HIS A 934 -0.09 -29.01 5.19
N ARG A 935 -1.09 -29.35 4.36
CA ARG A 935 -1.67 -30.70 4.35
C ARG A 935 -0.65 -31.73 3.87
N ILE A 936 0.05 -31.47 2.74
CA ILE A 936 1.09 -32.35 2.23
C ILE A 936 2.17 -32.58 3.28
N ASP A 937 2.61 -31.54 3.95
CA ASP A 937 3.64 -31.62 4.98
C ASP A 937 3.14 -32.39 6.21
N SER A 938 1.94 -32.11 6.69
CA SER A 938 1.36 -32.80 7.84
C SER A 938 1.09 -34.28 7.57
N GLU A 939 0.61 -34.65 6.38
CA GLU A 939 0.42 -36.04 5.96
C GLU A 939 1.76 -36.79 5.82
N ARG A 940 2.78 -36.14 5.25
CA ARG A 940 4.13 -36.71 5.17
C ARG A 940 4.73 -37.00 6.55
N GLU A 941 4.45 -36.13 7.53
CA GLU A 941 4.92 -36.26 8.90
C GLU A 941 3.96 -37.07 9.80
N ASN A 942 2.87 -37.60 9.22
CA ASN A 942 1.81 -38.36 9.93
C ASN A 942 1.27 -37.61 11.16
N ARG A 943 1.02 -36.33 11.04
CA ARG A 943 0.46 -35.44 12.07
C ARG A 943 -0.73 -34.63 11.55
N LYS A 944 -1.39 -33.92 12.42
CA LYS A 944 -2.35 -32.88 12.04
C LYS A 944 -1.66 -31.53 11.86
N ILE A 945 -2.28 -30.64 11.08
CA ILE A 945 -1.89 -29.25 11.00
C ILE A 945 -2.14 -28.61 12.37
N GLU A 946 -1.13 -27.99 12.97
CA GLU A 946 -1.24 -27.33 14.27
C GLU A 946 -1.88 -25.94 14.15
N ASP A 947 -2.52 -25.48 15.24
CA ASP A 947 -3.13 -24.12 15.25
C ASP A 947 -2.07 -23.04 15.15
N GLY A 948 -2.25 -22.12 14.18
CA GLY A 948 -1.31 -21.04 13.89
C GLY A 948 -0.17 -21.40 12.94
N GLU A 949 0.05 -22.69 12.63
CA GLU A 949 1.02 -23.14 11.62
C GLU A 949 0.61 -22.65 10.23
N LEU A 950 -0.65 -22.84 9.90
CA LEU A 950 -1.23 -22.37 8.63
C LEU A 950 -1.81 -20.96 8.78
N GLN A 951 -1.25 -20.02 8.00
CA GLN A 951 -1.73 -18.65 7.95
C GLN A 951 -2.07 -18.24 6.51
N THR A 952 -3.23 -17.59 6.33
CA THR A 952 -3.53 -16.95 5.05
C THR A 952 -2.63 -15.73 4.84
N ALA A 953 -2.38 -15.34 3.60
CA ALA A 953 -1.52 -14.20 3.29
C ALA A 953 -2.00 -12.89 3.95
N CYS A 954 -3.32 -12.68 4.04
CA CYS A 954 -3.89 -11.52 4.71
C CYS A 954 -3.73 -11.56 6.24
N GLN A 955 -3.74 -12.74 6.86
CA GLN A 955 -3.45 -12.90 8.28
C GLN A 955 -1.98 -12.63 8.57
N GLN A 956 -1.10 -13.33 7.87
CA GLN A 956 0.35 -13.26 8.07
C GLN A 956 0.88 -11.83 7.95
N SER A 957 0.40 -11.07 6.98
CA SER A 957 0.85 -9.70 6.75
C SER A 957 0.26 -8.67 7.74
N CYS A 958 -0.79 -9.03 8.50
CA CYS A 958 -1.55 -8.08 9.31
C CYS A 958 -0.74 -7.52 10.50
N PRO A 959 -0.42 -6.22 10.55
CA PRO A 959 0.35 -5.65 11.64
C PRO A 959 -0.38 -5.73 13.00
N ALA A 960 -1.69 -5.57 13.00
CA ALA A 960 -2.52 -5.58 14.20
C ALA A 960 -3.01 -6.99 14.61
N ASN A 961 -2.69 -8.03 13.84
CA ASN A 961 -3.17 -9.41 14.06
C ASN A 961 -4.71 -9.50 14.14
N ALA A 962 -5.40 -8.69 13.35
CA ALA A 962 -6.85 -8.61 13.38
C ALA A 962 -7.57 -9.75 12.65
N ILE A 963 -6.86 -10.49 11.80
CA ILE A 963 -7.40 -11.60 11.00
C ILE A 963 -6.83 -12.91 11.52
N ILE A 964 -7.71 -13.82 11.94
CA ILE A 964 -7.33 -15.16 12.42
C ILE A 964 -8.07 -16.20 11.59
N PHE A 965 -7.31 -17.12 11.00
CA PHE A 965 -7.78 -18.24 10.21
C PHE A 965 -7.38 -19.56 10.90
N GLY A 966 -8.21 -20.59 10.78
CA GLY A 966 -7.88 -21.89 11.36
C GLY A 966 -9.00 -22.91 11.24
N ASN A 967 -8.80 -24.04 11.90
CA ASN A 967 -9.75 -25.14 11.96
C ASN A 967 -10.84 -24.89 13.02
N ILE A 968 -12.09 -24.64 12.59
CA ILE A 968 -13.22 -24.41 13.50
C ILE A 968 -13.74 -25.68 14.19
N ASN A 969 -13.30 -26.86 13.73
CA ASN A 969 -13.61 -28.14 14.42
C ASN A 969 -12.69 -28.41 15.62
N ASP A 970 -11.59 -27.66 15.74
CA ASP A 970 -10.76 -27.69 16.93
C ASP A 970 -11.24 -26.64 17.94
N PRO A 971 -11.85 -27.02 19.09
CA PRO A 971 -12.32 -26.04 20.06
C PRO A 971 -11.18 -25.25 20.73
N ASN A 972 -9.95 -25.75 20.67
CA ASN A 972 -8.78 -25.08 21.23
C ASN A 972 -8.10 -24.11 20.25
N SER A 973 -8.48 -24.11 18.98
CA SER A 973 -7.93 -23.20 18.01
C SER A 973 -8.28 -21.74 18.34
N GLN A 974 -7.40 -20.83 17.93
CA GLN A 974 -7.62 -19.39 18.12
C GLN A 974 -8.91 -18.92 17.43
N VAL A 975 -9.17 -19.41 16.21
CA VAL A 975 -10.37 -19.01 15.46
C VAL A 975 -11.65 -19.45 16.18
N SER A 976 -11.68 -20.67 16.77
CA SER A 976 -12.82 -21.16 17.53
C SER A 976 -13.05 -20.35 18.80
N LYS A 977 -11.98 -20.01 19.52
CA LYS A 977 -12.06 -19.14 20.70
C LYS A 977 -12.61 -17.76 20.37
N LEU A 978 -12.17 -17.16 19.25
CA LEU A 978 -12.69 -15.85 18.81
C LEU A 978 -14.15 -15.95 18.39
N LYS A 979 -14.54 -17.01 17.68
CA LYS A 979 -15.94 -17.23 17.29
C LYS A 979 -16.87 -17.50 18.49
N ALA A 980 -16.34 -17.98 19.58
CA ALA A 980 -17.10 -18.19 20.82
C ALA A 980 -17.31 -16.91 21.63
N LYS A 981 -16.56 -15.81 21.37
CA LYS A 981 -16.74 -14.54 22.07
C LYS A 981 -18.15 -13.97 21.86
N GLN A 982 -18.68 -13.31 22.89
CA GLN A 982 -20.04 -12.76 22.87
C GLN A 982 -20.25 -11.68 21.79
N ARG A 983 -19.21 -10.91 21.48
CA ARG A 983 -19.23 -9.89 20.43
C ARG A 983 -18.99 -10.42 19.00
N ASN A 984 -18.93 -11.76 18.83
CA ASN A 984 -18.80 -12.36 17.49
C ASN A 984 -20.16 -12.36 16.77
N TYR A 985 -20.17 -11.96 15.48
CA TYR A 985 -21.36 -11.93 14.64
C TYR A 985 -21.06 -12.31 13.20
N GLY A 986 -22.07 -12.78 12.48
CA GLY A 986 -22.03 -13.04 11.04
C GLY A 986 -22.55 -11.84 10.27
N LEU A 987 -21.85 -11.39 9.25
CA LEU A 987 -22.36 -10.32 8.38
C LEU A 987 -23.59 -10.82 7.60
N LEU A 988 -24.73 -10.10 7.67
CA LEU A 988 -26.00 -10.46 7.03
C LEU A 988 -26.47 -11.87 7.42
N ALA A 989 -26.39 -12.20 8.72
CA ALA A 989 -26.77 -13.51 9.25
C ALA A 989 -28.24 -13.85 8.97
N GLU A 990 -29.10 -12.83 8.90
CA GLU A 990 -30.53 -12.94 8.58
C GLU A 990 -30.82 -13.59 7.21
N LEU A 991 -29.84 -13.57 6.29
CA LEU A 991 -29.95 -14.23 4.99
C LEU A 991 -29.72 -15.74 5.03
N ASN A 992 -29.44 -16.31 6.18
CA ASN A 992 -29.16 -17.74 6.39
C ASN A 992 -28.07 -18.33 5.46
N THR A 993 -27.09 -17.50 5.09
CA THR A 993 -25.97 -17.97 4.24
C THR A 993 -24.94 -18.75 5.04
N ARG A 994 -24.95 -18.67 6.36
CA ARG A 994 -24.00 -19.29 7.31
C ARG A 994 -22.55 -19.00 6.95
N PRO A 995 -22.10 -17.76 7.14
CA PRO A 995 -20.74 -17.35 6.79
C PRO A 995 -19.70 -18.02 7.70
N ARG A 996 -18.64 -18.55 7.09
CA ARG A 996 -17.47 -19.07 7.82
C ARG A 996 -16.48 -17.98 8.19
N THR A 997 -16.50 -16.84 7.51
CA THR A 997 -15.87 -15.60 7.98
C THR A 997 -16.86 -14.88 8.88
N THR A 998 -16.46 -14.57 10.12
CA THR A 998 -17.25 -13.81 11.07
C THR A 998 -16.45 -12.63 11.60
N TYR A 999 -17.13 -11.73 12.28
CA TYR A 999 -16.52 -10.51 12.80
C TYR A 999 -16.68 -10.42 14.31
N LEU A 1000 -15.68 -9.81 14.96
CA LEU A 1000 -15.84 -9.34 16.33
C LEU A 1000 -16.17 -7.85 16.28
N ALA A 1001 -17.25 -7.46 16.92
CA ALA A 1001 -17.76 -6.09 16.94
C ALA A 1001 -16.74 -5.07 17.46
N GLU A 1002 -16.80 -3.85 16.97
CA GLU A 1002 -15.94 -2.75 17.40
C GLU A 1002 -16.41 -2.21 18.75
N ILE A 1003 -15.49 -2.05 19.70
CA ILE A 1003 -15.76 -1.48 21.01
C ILE A 1003 -14.96 -0.18 21.17
N ARG A 1004 -15.62 0.89 21.57
CA ARG A 1004 -15.01 2.18 21.91
C ARG A 1004 -15.04 2.39 23.41
N ASN A 1005 -14.02 3.07 23.92
CA ASN A 1005 -13.89 3.39 25.35
C ASN A 1005 -13.97 4.92 25.55
N PRO A 1006 -15.16 5.56 25.38
CA PRO A 1006 -15.27 6.99 25.48
C PRO A 1006 -15.09 7.49 26.91
N ASN A 1007 -14.62 8.76 27.03
CA ASN A 1007 -14.60 9.46 28.30
C ASN A 1007 -16.00 10.06 28.57
N PRO A 1008 -16.67 9.68 29.69
CA PRO A 1008 -18.01 10.18 29.98
C PRO A 1008 -18.13 11.70 30.06
N GLU A 1009 -17.06 12.43 30.43
CA GLU A 1009 -17.05 13.89 30.48
C GLU A 1009 -17.17 14.56 29.12
N LEU A 1010 -16.88 13.85 28.04
CA LEU A 1010 -16.98 14.34 26.66
C LEU A 1010 -18.26 13.89 25.96
N GLU A 1011 -18.94 12.87 26.45
CA GLU A 1011 -20.23 12.41 25.92
C GLU A 1011 -21.44 13.15 26.48
N SER A 1012 -21.27 13.92 27.57
CA SER A 1012 -22.30 14.69 28.23
C SER A 1012 -22.60 16.02 27.55
#